data_3e90d9f70cf7acd1210f54e38f8ee01b
#
_entry.id   3e90d9f70cf7acd1210f54e38f8ee01b
#
_cell.length_a   1.000
_cell.length_b   1.000
_cell.length_c   1.000
_cell.angle_alpha   90.00
_cell.angle_beta   90.00
_cell.angle_gamma   90.00
#
_symmetry.space_group_name_H-M   'P 1'
#
loop_
_entity.id
_entity.type
_entity.pdbx_description
1 polymer ?
#
loop_
_entity_poly.entity_id
_entity_poly.type
_entity_poly.pdbx_seq_one_letter_code
_entity_poly.pdbx_strand_id
1 'polypeptide(L)'
;GAVSESGYYISPDKKQIWRLGSTGRLTRIDIASDRSCRTSDVPLPEGGAKATGIFFQKDGKMWILTDKGPLCDGHLVLPIPVLCAAESEGALFFGAPGGILHRHTESSDRQYRLPTRNGITAVAPVRDRDEIVVATSESELFILNLESDITSRLNSESMQAGGQVSIITDSSGQLWAHSSLGGIDWYDSDRRCLVPFFDDSAQQAWNGENRATAVFSDRQGILWVGTNWNGLMKVVFNEDHFFLNEPSGSNRGGVTPDNSVRALMEDNGGNIWASTKNGRVHIYDAGMSKIGELQSDGSVKPGRGRDFGNIYSINQDSGGTIWMGSRRDGLFKLTPTSDRHYSIQHFPVDKESYYGLNGKEIFSVAPDSSGRIWLATFDDGLSYLDTATEEFISKKNRLHFPTEHRNRLRFVTHSPDGKLYACGTLGIFICEDMSRPPENLTFTNHLLSSAETSQSNVKDVQHITVTRDGTVYACTYGGGFYRFPDKVLGTKEGMMSDFTLASVQDRSGNIWIATDDGLNKYNPGNGSIEGFSYERLGYKVRFNEGAPLLASDGNVYFNTSGGILHFDPSHISNSAYIPVINIRSHNQSMPLVCTAGKDVSIDFQAMDMTDPERIIYYYRVDQGEWHNIGNARNLKLHSPKIGQHTLELRSTNGNGIDVENTVQVRMLIKAPFYLSWWAFAVYLTTLLTAGGILIYKKYKRIQEEEPYYGRLKGSDRVFVKCLVEYVSEHIEETDLDVSKVAKALNVSRSRLFEKTKSILGTSPAAIIREIRFKRATDLIRSGEHSLSEVAYMSGFNDTHYFSTAFRQRFGMTPGEYRKRL
;
A
#
# COMPACT_ATOMS: atom_id res chain seq x y z
N GLY A 1 -41.07 -17.33 26.89
CA GLY A 1 -40.24 -16.20 27.10
C GLY A 1 -38.82 -16.53 26.69
N ALA A 2 -38.48 -16.40 25.41
CA ALA A 2 -37.10 -16.46 24.95
C ALA A 2 -36.40 -15.23 25.50
N VAL A 3 -35.48 -15.45 26.44
CA VAL A 3 -34.61 -14.41 26.95
C VAL A 3 -33.59 -14.09 25.85
N SER A 4 -33.64 -12.87 25.36
CA SER A 4 -32.72 -12.39 24.38
C SER A 4 -31.26 -12.59 24.80
N GLU A 5 -30.45 -13.00 23.86
CA GLU A 5 -29.02 -13.01 23.97
C GLU A 5 -28.47 -11.65 24.45
N SER A 6 -27.36 -11.68 25.18
CA SER A 6 -26.75 -10.47 25.75
C SER A 6 -26.46 -9.40 24.68
N GLY A 7 -27.10 -8.22 24.82
CA GLY A 7 -26.89 -7.09 23.94
C GLY A 7 -25.70 -6.24 24.37
N TYR A 8 -24.97 -5.69 23.40
CA TYR A 8 -23.94 -4.69 23.63
C TYR A 8 -24.36 -3.35 23.02
N TYR A 9 -24.17 -2.27 23.77
CA TYR A 9 -24.53 -0.91 23.36
C TYR A 9 -23.30 -0.02 23.57
N ILE A 10 -23.02 0.84 22.60
CA ILE A 10 -21.86 1.73 22.63
C ILE A 10 -22.36 3.16 22.83
N SER A 11 -21.80 3.89 23.80
CA SER A 11 -22.13 5.31 24.00
C SER A 11 -21.73 6.15 22.77
N PRO A 12 -22.45 7.26 22.49
CA PRO A 12 -22.15 8.12 21.33
C PRO A 12 -20.71 8.67 21.33
N ASP A 13 -20.14 8.95 22.51
CA ASP A 13 -18.77 9.41 22.71
C ASP A 13 -17.72 8.28 22.60
N LYS A 14 -18.18 7.02 22.44
CA LYS A 14 -17.37 5.79 22.33
C LYS A 14 -16.42 5.51 23.51
N LYS A 15 -16.67 6.11 24.65
CA LYS A 15 -15.89 5.88 25.87
C LYS A 15 -16.47 4.78 26.74
N GLN A 16 -17.69 4.35 26.46
CA GLN A 16 -18.37 3.32 27.25
C GLN A 16 -18.99 2.26 26.36
N ILE A 17 -18.87 1.01 26.77
CA ILE A 17 -19.63 -0.12 26.26
C ILE A 17 -20.51 -0.63 27.38
N TRP A 18 -21.77 -0.80 27.06
CA TRP A 18 -22.75 -1.32 27.99
C TRP A 18 -23.15 -2.73 27.56
N ARG A 19 -23.11 -3.64 28.49
CA ARG A 19 -23.54 -5.02 28.28
C ARG A 19 -24.84 -5.27 29.05
N LEU A 20 -25.85 -5.71 28.35
CA LEU A 20 -27.10 -6.22 28.92
C LEU A 20 -26.99 -7.75 28.99
N GLY A 21 -26.97 -8.30 30.19
CA GLY A 21 -26.97 -9.75 30.42
C GLY A 21 -28.38 -10.35 30.27
N SER A 22 -28.43 -11.64 30.00
CA SER A 22 -29.71 -12.40 29.86
C SER A 22 -30.66 -12.34 31.06
N THR A 23 -30.14 -11.99 32.24
CA THR A 23 -30.93 -11.80 33.48
C THR A 23 -31.43 -10.36 33.68
N GLY A 24 -31.22 -9.46 32.73
CA GLY A 24 -31.52 -8.04 32.85
C GLY A 24 -30.50 -7.25 33.68
N ARG A 25 -29.32 -7.82 33.97
CA ARG A 25 -28.23 -7.09 34.63
C ARG A 25 -27.44 -6.23 33.62
N LEU A 26 -27.08 -5.01 34.08
CA LEU A 26 -26.29 -4.09 33.28
C LEU A 26 -24.84 -4.05 33.78
N THR A 27 -23.92 -4.17 32.85
CA THR A 27 -22.49 -4.00 33.12
C THR A 27 -21.97 -2.87 32.23
N ARG A 28 -21.28 -1.91 32.82
CA ARG A 28 -20.61 -0.81 32.11
C ARG A 28 -19.13 -1.11 31.99
N ILE A 29 -18.57 -0.91 30.81
CA ILE A 29 -17.17 -1.02 30.50
C ILE A 29 -16.68 0.36 30.05
N ASP A 30 -15.92 1.04 30.90
CA ASP A 30 -15.33 2.34 30.60
C ASP A 30 -14.00 2.13 29.87
N ILE A 31 -13.82 2.83 28.76
CA ILE A 31 -12.60 2.77 27.92
C ILE A 31 -11.80 4.04 28.19
N ALA A 32 -10.63 3.88 28.81
CA ALA A 32 -9.71 5.00 29.05
C ALA A 32 -8.93 5.39 27.77
N SER A 33 -8.31 6.55 27.79
CA SER A 33 -7.50 7.06 26.66
C SER A 33 -6.29 6.17 26.33
N ASP A 34 -5.78 5.44 27.31
CA ASP A 34 -4.73 4.43 27.14
C ASP A 34 -5.25 3.07 26.65
N ARG A 35 -6.57 2.99 26.30
CA ARG A 35 -7.31 1.78 25.91
C ARG A 35 -7.44 0.73 27.02
N SER A 36 -7.11 1.04 28.26
CA SER A 36 -7.46 0.17 29.38
C SER A 36 -8.98 0.18 29.59
N CYS A 37 -9.53 -0.96 29.99
CA CYS A 37 -10.95 -1.13 30.21
C CYS A 37 -11.22 -1.38 31.71
N ARG A 38 -12.15 -0.63 32.29
CA ARG A 38 -12.65 -0.86 33.64
C ARG A 38 -14.10 -1.30 33.55
N THR A 39 -14.39 -2.45 34.14
CA THR A 39 -15.74 -3.02 34.19
C THR A 39 -16.39 -2.72 35.52
N SER A 40 -17.66 -2.29 35.50
CA SER A 40 -18.47 -2.04 36.70
C SER A 40 -19.90 -2.51 36.47
N ASP A 41 -20.47 -3.15 37.50
CA ASP A 41 -21.89 -3.48 37.47
C ASP A 41 -22.71 -2.25 37.87
N VAL A 42 -23.78 -2.01 37.10
CA VAL A 42 -24.67 -0.87 37.33
C VAL A 42 -25.97 -1.37 38.00
N PRO A 43 -26.21 -0.99 39.28
CA PRO A 43 -27.42 -1.36 39.95
C PRO A 43 -28.61 -0.58 39.34
N LEU A 44 -29.71 -1.29 39.06
CA LEU A 44 -31.00 -0.64 38.72
C LEU A 44 -31.67 -0.10 39.99
N PRO A 45 -32.50 0.94 39.88
CA PRO A 45 -33.23 1.49 41.02
C PRO A 45 -34.02 0.43 41.80
N GLU A 46 -34.24 0.66 43.09
CA GLU A 46 -34.93 -0.26 43.96
C GLU A 46 -36.34 -0.59 43.44
N GLY A 47 -36.73 -1.86 43.49
CA GLY A 47 -38.02 -2.32 43.00
C GLY A 47 -38.02 -3.53 42.10
N GLY A 48 -36.83 -4.16 41.88
CA GLY A 48 -36.70 -5.43 41.11
C GLY A 48 -36.97 -5.28 39.64
N ALA A 49 -36.78 -4.05 39.05
CA ALA A 49 -36.90 -3.85 37.61
C ALA A 49 -35.80 -4.57 36.87
N LYS A 50 -36.15 -5.16 35.72
CA LYS A 50 -35.18 -5.85 34.80
C LYS A 50 -34.98 -4.97 33.56
N ALA A 51 -33.75 -4.70 33.21
CA ALA A 51 -33.43 -4.02 31.98
C ALA A 51 -33.79 -4.90 30.77
N THR A 52 -34.44 -4.29 29.78
CA THR A 52 -34.82 -4.91 28.49
C THR A 52 -33.99 -4.35 27.35
N GLY A 53 -33.38 -3.16 27.51
CA GLY A 53 -32.54 -2.51 26.51
C GLY A 53 -31.87 -1.26 27.00
N ILE A 54 -31.02 -0.67 26.17
CA ILE A 54 -30.43 0.65 26.36
C ILE A 54 -30.66 1.46 25.07
N PHE A 55 -30.96 2.72 25.22
CA PHE A 55 -31.10 3.63 24.10
C PHE A 55 -30.34 4.93 24.40
N PHE A 56 -29.61 5.43 23.39
CA PHE A 56 -28.95 6.73 23.45
C PHE A 56 -29.64 7.70 22.49
N GLN A 57 -30.05 8.84 23.00
CA GLN A 57 -30.55 9.95 22.18
C GLN A 57 -29.42 10.61 21.40
N LYS A 58 -29.76 11.35 20.36
CA LYS A 58 -28.79 12.12 19.55
C LYS A 58 -28.05 13.17 20.38
N ASP A 59 -28.65 13.72 21.43
CA ASP A 59 -28.04 14.67 22.39
C ASP A 59 -27.06 13.99 23.38
N GLY A 60 -27.00 12.67 23.37
CA GLY A 60 -26.13 11.86 24.25
C GLY A 60 -26.78 11.37 25.53
N LYS A 61 -28.06 11.74 25.82
CA LYS A 61 -28.80 11.20 26.95
C LYS A 61 -29.00 9.70 26.83
N MET A 62 -28.76 8.99 27.93
CA MET A 62 -28.94 7.56 28.02
C MET A 62 -30.26 7.18 28.66
N TRP A 63 -30.98 6.28 28.03
CA TRP A 63 -32.19 5.67 28.54
C TRP A 63 -31.96 4.18 28.82
N ILE A 64 -32.36 3.72 29.99
CA ILE A 64 -32.42 2.30 30.33
C ILE A 64 -33.86 1.86 30.22
N LEU A 65 -34.14 0.99 29.29
CA LEU A 65 -35.45 0.40 29.08
C LEU A 65 -35.65 -0.72 30.09
N THR A 66 -36.80 -0.76 30.76
CA THR A 66 -37.09 -1.80 31.75
C THR A 66 -38.51 -2.36 31.59
N ASP A 67 -38.76 -3.48 32.26
CA ASP A 67 -40.07 -4.13 32.39
C ASP A 67 -41.07 -3.31 33.23
N LYS A 68 -40.61 -2.23 33.87
CA LYS A 68 -41.46 -1.29 34.61
C LYS A 68 -41.57 0.07 34.00
N GLY A 69 -40.70 0.39 33.04
CA GLY A 69 -40.69 1.63 32.27
C GLY A 69 -39.29 2.12 31.90
N PRO A 70 -39.21 3.14 31.03
CA PRO A 70 -37.95 3.75 30.65
C PRO A 70 -37.44 4.64 31.79
N LEU A 71 -36.16 4.49 32.10
CA LEU A 71 -35.43 5.29 33.09
C LEU A 71 -34.51 6.27 32.37
N CYS A 72 -34.56 7.52 32.73
CA CYS A 72 -33.63 8.57 32.31
C CYS A 72 -32.99 9.17 33.56
N ASP A 73 -31.65 9.23 33.61
CA ASP A 73 -30.89 9.69 34.79
C ASP A 73 -31.32 9.02 36.13
N GLY A 74 -31.73 7.76 36.04
CA GLY A 74 -32.16 6.94 37.18
C GLY A 74 -33.62 7.16 37.60
N HIS A 75 -34.36 8.07 36.95
CA HIS A 75 -35.77 8.36 37.23
C HIS A 75 -36.71 7.67 36.23
N LEU A 76 -37.77 7.06 36.72
CA LEU A 76 -38.83 6.48 35.93
C LEU A 76 -39.66 7.58 35.26
N VAL A 77 -39.67 7.59 33.91
CA VAL A 77 -40.36 8.63 33.13
C VAL A 77 -41.81 8.22 32.83
N LEU A 78 -42.03 6.97 32.44
CA LEU A 78 -43.35 6.42 32.17
C LEU A 78 -43.48 5.06 32.85
N PRO A 79 -44.55 4.81 33.61
CA PRO A 79 -44.76 3.56 34.36
C PRO A 79 -45.38 2.47 33.47
N ILE A 80 -44.72 2.15 32.34
CA ILE A 80 -45.16 1.18 31.33
C ILE A 80 -43.98 0.29 30.93
N PRO A 81 -44.14 -1.03 30.77
CA PRO A 81 -43.11 -1.90 30.24
C PRO A 81 -42.67 -1.44 28.86
N VAL A 82 -41.37 -1.35 28.64
CA VAL A 82 -40.76 -0.93 27.33
C VAL A 82 -39.79 -1.97 26.83
N LEU A 83 -39.90 -2.35 25.57
CA LEU A 83 -39.07 -3.33 24.91
C LEU A 83 -38.03 -2.69 24.00
N CYS A 84 -38.36 -1.61 23.34
CA CYS A 84 -37.48 -0.87 22.41
C CYS A 84 -37.79 0.63 22.43
N ALA A 85 -36.85 1.43 21.93
CA ALA A 85 -37.02 2.86 21.78
C ALA A 85 -36.39 3.37 20.48
N ALA A 86 -36.92 4.49 19.95
CA ALA A 86 -36.38 5.26 18.85
C ALA A 86 -36.63 6.75 19.04
N GLU A 87 -35.83 7.58 18.34
CA GLU A 87 -36.00 9.05 18.36
C GLU A 87 -36.25 9.57 16.95
N SER A 88 -37.26 10.43 16.80
CA SER A 88 -37.50 11.17 15.56
C SER A 88 -38.02 12.57 15.91
N GLU A 89 -37.43 13.62 15.28
CA GLU A 89 -37.92 15.01 15.38
C GLU A 89 -38.19 15.52 16.82
N GLY A 90 -37.32 15.14 17.76
CA GLY A 90 -37.45 15.54 19.19
C GLY A 90 -38.50 14.74 19.97
N ALA A 91 -39.18 13.76 19.35
CA ALA A 91 -40.03 12.81 20.02
C ALA A 91 -39.36 11.48 20.26
N LEU A 92 -39.62 10.84 21.38
CA LEU A 92 -39.23 9.48 21.70
C LEU A 92 -40.38 8.52 21.46
N PHE A 93 -40.09 7.41 20.84
CA PHE A 93 -41.05 6.35 20.61
C PHE A 93 -40.66 5.12 21.39
N PHE A 94 -41.56 4.63 22.23
CA PHE A 94 -41.34 3.46 23.07
C PHE A 94 -42.26 2.33 22.65
N GLY A 95 -41.71 1.22 22.22
CA GLY A 95 -42.45 0.02 21.91
C GLY A 95 -42.72 -0.80 23.16
N ALA A 96 -43.99 -1.17 23.39
CA ALA A 96 -44.48 -1.87 24.57
C ALA A 96 -45.10 -3.24 24.22
N PRO A 97 -45.39 -4.11 25.22
CA PRO A 97 -46.17 -5.32 25.03
C PRO A 97 -47.57 -5.01 24.54
N GLY A 98 -48.20 -5.95 23.83
CA GLY A 98 -49.59 -5.85 23.39
C GLY A 98 -49.83 -4.95 22.20
N GLY A 99 -48.82 -4.68 21.37
CA GLY A 99 -48.89 -3.89 20.14
C GLY A 99 -49.09 -2.40 20.42
N ILE A 100 -48.57 -1.89 21.52
CA ILE A 100 -48.71 -0.50 21.95
C ILE A 100 -47.42 0.26 21.65
N LEU A 101 -47.53 1.40 20.96
CA LEU A 101 -46.46 2.34 20.72
C LEU A 101 -46.74 3.65 21.42
N HIS A 102 -45.85 4.10 22.27
CA HIS A 102 -45.95 5.39 22.97
C HIS A 102 -45.05 6.41 22.29
N ARG A 103 -45.61 7.59 21.98
CA ARG A 103 -44.85 8.76 21.56
C ARG A 103 -44.77 9.70 22.77
N HIS A 104 -43.58 10.00 23.20
CA HIS A 104 -43.26 10.86 24.32
C HIS A 104 -42.56 12.12 23.84
N THR A 105 -43.04 13.28 24.23
CA THR A 105 -42.40 14.58 24.02
C THR A 105 -42.38 15.34 25.34
N GLU A 106 -41.61 16.41 25.46
CA GLU A 106 -41.60 17.25 26.67
C GLU A 106 -42.98 17.82 27.04
N SER A 107 -43.90 17.97 26.08
CA SER A 107 -45.15 18.61 26.22
C SER A 107 -46.39 17.66 26.18
N SER A 108 -46.23 16.45 25.67
CA SER A 108 -47.37 15.53 25.47
C SER A 108 -46.94 14.08 25.32
N ASP A 109 -47.80 13.17 25.77
CA ASP A 109 -47.74 11.74 25.56
C ASP A 109 -48.89 11.29 24.67
N ARG A 110 -48.63 10.49 23.64
CA ARG A 110 -49.62 9.90 22.76
C ARG A 110 -49.41 8.42 22.63
N GLN A 111 -50.48 7.67 22.57
CA GLN A 111 -50.48 6.21 22.43
C GLN A 111 -51.11 5.79 21.10
N TYR A 112 -50.42 4.91 20.39
CA TYR A 112 -50.89 4.26 19.17
C TYR A 112 -51.08 2.77 19.43
N ARG A 113 -52.15 2.20 18.90
CA ARG A 113 -52.43 0.77 19.02
C ARG A 113 -52.41 0.10 17.65
N LEU A 114 -51.42 -0.78 17.48
CA LEU A 114 -51.28 -1.58 16.27
C LEU A 114 -52.27 -2.76 16.25
N PRO A 115 -52.65 -3.26 15.08
CA PRO A 115 -53.63 -4.36 14.96
C PRO A 115 -52.98 -5.72 15.28
N THR A 116 -52.27 -5.83 16.40
CA THR A 116 -51.61 -7.01 16.89
C THR A 116 -51.68 -7.06 18.43
N ARG A 117 -51.53 -8.28 19.01
CA ARG A 117 -51.36 -8.45 20.46
C ARG A 117 -49.92 -8.70 20.87
N ASN A 118 -49.00 -8.77 19.88
CA ASN A 118 -47.61 -9.04 20.10
C ASN A 118 -46.84 -7.82 20.58
N GLY A 119 -45.78 -8.03 21.36
CA GLY A 119 -44.94 -6.94 21.84
C GLY A 119 -44.14 -6.32 20.70
N ILE A 120 -43.97 -4.99 20.74
CA ILE A 120 -43.17 -4.24 19.79
C ILE A 120 -41.70 -4.37 20.18
N THR A 121 -40.88 -4.99 19.31
CA THR A 121 -39.46 -5.29 19.60
C THR A 121 -38.48 -4.40 18.85
N ALA A 122 -38.94 -3.73 17.77
CA ALA A 122 -38.15 -2.71 17.07
C ALA A 122 -39.04 -1.61 16.52
N VAL A 123 -38.50 -0.40 16.51
CA VAL A 123 -39.16 0.82 16.00
C VAL A 123 -38.11 1.61 15.22
N ALA A 124 -38.43 2.04 14.01
CA ALA A 124 -37.57 2.87 13.19
C ALA A 124 -38.36 3.93 12.43
N PRO A 125 -38.06 5.24 12.64
CA PRO A 125 -38.67 6.32 11.86
C PRO A 125 -38.21 6.25 10.40
N VAL A 126 -39.12 6.55 9.49
CA VAL A 126 -38.81 6.73 8.05
C VAL A 126 -38.29 8.15 7.84
N ARG A 127 -37.13 8.28 7.20
CA ARG A 127 -36.54 9.60 6.95
C ARG A 127 -37.44 10.48 6.09
N ASP A 128 -37.56 11.75 6.46
CA ASP A 128 -38.30 12.79 5.74
C ASP A 128 -39.81 12.47 5.54
N ARG A 129 -40.36 11.58 6.40
CA ARG A 129 -41.78 11.21 6.37
C ARG A 129 -42.33 11.06 7.81
N ASP A 130 -43.58 11.41 8.02
CA ASP A 130 -44.32 11.16 9.26
C ASP A 130 -44.77 9.69 9.37
N GLU A 131 -43.81 8.78 9.16
CA GLU A 131 -44.04 7.34 9.16
C GLU A 131 -43.04 6.60 10.05
N ILE A 132 -43.54 5.56 10.70
CA ILE A 132 -42.72 4.70 11.55
C ILE A 132 -42.92 3.25 11.14
N VAL A 133 -41.78 2.52 10.90
CA VAL A 133 -41.79 1.08 10.71
C VAL A 133 -41.59 0.41 12.08
N VAL A 134 -42.44 -0.58 12.36
CA VAL A 134 -42.52 -1.27 13.65
C VAL A 134 -42.43 -2.78 13.41
N ALA A 135 -41.59 -3.47 14.18
CA ALA A 135 -41.53 -4.94 14.22
C ALA A 135 -42.07 -5.48 15.57
N THR A 136 -42.65 -6.66 15.52
CA THR A 136 -43.18 -7.35 16.70
C THR A 136 -42.43 -8.64 17.02
N SER A 137 -42.64 -9.18 18.20
CA SER A 137 -42.03 -10.42 18.66
C SER A 137 -42.37 -11.67 17.85
N GLU A 138 -43.40 -11.62 17.02
CA GLU A 138 -43.85 -12.71 16.12
C GLU A 138 -43.56 -12.40 14.65
N SER A 139 -42.55 -11.56 14.38
CA SER A 139 -42.08 -11.22 13.03
C SER A 139 -43.08 -10.45 12.17
N GLU A 140 -44.11 -9.83 12.79
CA GLU A 140 -45.00 -8.94 12.06
C GLU A 140 -44.33 -7.57 11.88
N LEU A 141 -44.50 -7.01 10.68
CA LEU A 141 -44.01 -5.68 10.33
C LEU A 141 -45.19 -4.77 9.99
N PHE A 142 -45.19 -3.59 10.54
CA PHE A 142 -46.18 -2.59 10.29
C PHE A 142 -45.56 -1.24 9.97
N ILE A 143 -46.24 -0.46 9.16
CA ILE A 143 -45.96 0.95 8.99
C ILE A 143 -47.13 1.76 9.57
N LEU A 144 -46.80 2.70 10.43
CA LEU A 144 -47.74 3.63 11.05
C LEU A 144 -47.49 5.02 10.50
N ASN A 145 -48.52 5.66 9.95
CA ASN A 145 -48.48 7.06 9.63
C ASN A 145 -48.96 7.87 10.85
N LEU A 146 -48.11 8.80 11.31
CA LEU A 146 -48.31 9.54 12.57
C LEU A 146 -49.35 10.63 12.48
N GLU A 147 -49.64 11.15 11.29
CA GLU A 147 -50.67 12.17 11.08
C GLU A 147 -52.08 11.56 11.02
N SER A 148 -52.22 10.52 10.23
CA SER A 148 -53.51 9.91 9.94
C SER A 148 -53.89 8.76 10.89
N ASP A 149 -52.97 8.32 11.78
CA ASP A 149 -53.11 7.13 12.64
C ASP A 149 -53.35 5.80 11.86
N ILE A 150 -53.09 5.81 10.55
CA ILE A 150 -53.31 4.62 9.73
C ILE A 150 -52.13 3.69 9.87
N THR A 151 -52.42 2.43 10.20
CA THR A 151 -51.46 1.35 10.27
C THR A 151 -51.68 0.37 9.13
N SER A 152 -50.66 0.06 8.38
CA SER A 152 -50.63 -0.95 7.33
C SER A 152 -49.63 -2.03 7.63
N ARG A 153 -49.91 -3.28 7.26
CA ARG A 153 -49.03 -4.39 7.42
C ARG A 153 -48.01 -4.40 6.24
N LEU A 154 -46.73 -4.57 6.55
CA LEU A 154 -45.70 -4.77 5.55
C LEU A 154 -45.47 -6.26 5.39
N ASN A 155 -45.58 -6.75 4.17
CA ASN A 155 -45.28 -8.13 3.82
C ASN A 155 -43.85 -8.24 3.30
N SER A 156 -43.18 -9.33 3.67
CA SER A 156 -41.85 -9.66 3.17
C SER A 156 -41.84 -11.12 2.70
N GLU A 157 -41.27 -11.36 1.54
CA GLU A 157 -41.10 -12.72 1.00
C GLU A 157 -39.87 -13.41 1.56
N SER A 158 -38.87 -12.64 2.03
CA SER A 158 -37.60 -13.14 2.55
C SER A 158 -37.65 -13.48 4.04
N MET A 159 -38.62 -12.96 4.78
CA MET A 159 -38.73 -13.15 6.24
C MET A 159 -39.67 -14.29 6.59
N GLN A 160 -39.13 -15.29 7.28
CA GLN A 160 -39.94 -16.41 7.78
C GLN A 160 -40.60 -16.05 9.13
N ALA A 161 -41.81 -16.57 9.35
CA ALA A 161 -42.51 -16.40 10.62
C ALA A 161 -41.75 -17.08 11.78
N GLY A 162 -41.74 -16.42 12.94
CA GLY A 162 -41.13 -16.96 14.17
C GLY A 162 -39.69 -16.50 14.40
N GLY A 163 -39.07 -15.79 13.48
CA GLY A 163 -37.75 -15.19 13.69
C GLY A 163 -37.84 -13.83 14.41
N GLN A 164 -36.84 -13.47 15.19
CA GLN A 164 -36.74 -12.13 15.74
C GLN A 164 -36.38 -11.16 14.60
N VAL A 165 -37.21 -10.15 14.39
CA VAL A 165 -36.97 -9.10 13.39
C VAL A 165 -36.31 -7.91 14.05
N SER A 166 -35.20 -7.47 13.45
CA SER A 166 -34.49 -6.23 13.77
C SER A 166 -34.61 -5.25 12.63
N ILE A 167 -34.71 -3.97 12.95
CA ILE A 167 -34.74 -2.87 11.96
C ILE A 167 -33.53 -1.99 12.26
N ILE A 168 -32.76 -1.64 11.26
CA ILE A 168 -31.66 -0.69 11.35
C ILE A 168 -31.84 0.40 10.31
N THR A 169 -31.33 1.59 10.62
CA THR A 169 -31.20 2.70 9.67
C THR A 169 -29.73 2.89 9.36
N ASP A 170 -29.36 2.88 8.09
CA ASP A 170 -27.99 3.13 7.68
C ASP A 170 -27.63 4.62 7.68
N SER A 171 -26.40 4.96 7.34
CA SER A 171 -25.91 6.35 7.32
C SER A 171 -26.59 7.22 6.25
N SER A 172 -27.19 6.62 5.22
CA SER A 172 -27.97 7.34 4.21
C SER A 172 -29.41 7.61 4.66
N GLY A 173 -29.86 6.95 5.73
CA GLY A 173 -31.24 6.99 6.20
C GLY A 173 -32.12 5.87 5.64
N GLN A 174 -31.54 4.93 4.87
CA GLN A 174 -32.26 3.77 4.37
C GLN A 174 -32.59 2.79 5.50
N LEU A 175 -33.83 2.32 5.55
CA LEU A 175 -34.25 1.29 6.50
C LEU A 175 -34.01 -0.11 5.94
N TRP A 176 -33.45 -0.93 6.80
CA TRP A 176 -33.17 -2.34 6.58
C TRP A 176 -33.86 -3.16 7.64
N ALA A 177 -34.57 -4.18 7.23
CA ALA A 177 -35.20 -5.15 8.10
C ALA A 177 -34.53 -6.51 7.89
N HIS A 178 -34.18 -7.22 8.98
CA HIS A 178 -33.67 -8.57 8.88
C HIS A 178 -34.32 -9.47 9.94
N SER A 179 -34.49 -10.74 9.62
CA SER A 179 -34.99 -11.77 10.53
C SER A 179 -33.90 -12.77 10.86
N SER A 180 -33.80 -13.18 12.13
CA SER A 180 -32.88 -14.23 12.57
C SER A 180 -33.12 -15.60 11.88
N LEU A 181 -34.27 -15.80 11.28
CA LEU A 181 -34.66 -17.00 10.51
C LEU A 181 -34.82 -16.73 9.01
N GLY A 182 -34.52 -15.54 8.53
CA GLY A 182 -34.75 -15.11 7.15
C GLY A 182 -33.62 -14.30 6.53
N GLY A 183 -33.94 -13.62 5.45
CA GLY A 183 -33.05 -12.75 4.69
C GLY A 183 -32.97 -11.34 5.24
N ILE A 184 -32.58 -10.45 4.36
CA ILE A 184 -32.49 -9.00 4.59
C ILE A 184 -33.31 -8.31 3.50
N ASP A 185 -34.19 -7.43 3.92
CA ASP A 185 -34.99 -6.59 3.04
C ASP A 185 -34.65 -5.12 3.28
N TRP A 186 -34.77 -4.32 2.24
CA TRP A 186 -34.74 -2.87 2.38
C TRP A 186 -36.16 -2.30 2.20
N TYR A 187 -36.44 -1.21 2.91
CA TYR A 187 -37.75 -0.55 2.81
C TYR A 187 -37.75 0.47 1.65
N ASP A 188 -38.56 0.20 0.61
CA ASP A 188 -38.83 1.15 -0.47
C ASP A 188 -39.89 2.14 0.00
N SER A 189 -39.48 3.37 0.28
CA SER A 189 -40.33 4.42 0.81
C SER A 189 -41.36 4.95 -0.22
N ASP A 190 -41.06 4.80 -1.51
CA ASP A 190 -41.95 5.26 -2.58
C ASP A 190 -43.08 4.26 -2.85
N ARG A 191 -42.73 2.98 -2.85
CA ARG A 191 -43.68 1.88 -3.03
C ARG A 191 -44.34 1.45 -1.72
N ARG A 192 -43.83 1.89 -0.58
CA ARG A 192 -44.25 1.48 0.75
C ARG A 192 -44.25 -0.03 0.93
N CYS A 193 -43.20 -0.71 0.50
CA CYS A 193 -43.05 -2.15 0.60
C CYS A 193 -41.63 -2.53 0.99
N LEU A 194 -41.49 -3.76 1.46
CA LEU A 194 -40.17 -4.36 1.67
C LEU A 194 -39.76 -5.08 0.38
N VAL A 195 -38.55 -4.84 -0.01
CA VAL A 195 -37.91 -5.43 -1.20
C VAL A 195 -36.77 -6.32 -0.74
N PRO A 196 -36.76 -7.63 -1.14
CA PRO A 196 -35.63 -8.50 -0.84
C PRO A 196 -34.32 -7.95 -1.38
N PHE A 197 -33.31 -7.89 -0.53
CA PHE A 197 -32.00 -7.35 -0.92
C PHE A 197 -31.14 -8.39 -1.63
N PHE A 198 -31.20 -9.65 -1.21
CA PHE A 198 -30.58 -10.76 -1.89
C PHE A 198 -31.62 -11.61 -2.60
N ASP A 199 -31.69 -11.47 -3.93
CA ASP A 199 -32.51 -12.35 -4.75
C ASP A 199 -31.71 -13.64 -5.06
N ASP A 200 -32.30 -14.81 -4.77
CA ASP A 200 -31.72 -16.14 -4.94
C ASP A 200 -31.27 -16.46 -6.39
N SER A 201 -31.80 -15.73 -7.37
CA SER A 201 -31.53 -15.99 -8.79
C SER A 201 -30.19 -15.48 -9.30
N ALA A 202 -29.57 -14.49 -8.63
CA ALA A 202 -28.40 -13.81 -9.13
C ALA A 202 -27.11 -14.06 -8.35
N GLN A 203 -27.17 -14.53 -7.13
CA GLN A 203 -25.99 -14.66 -6.27
C GLN A 203 -25.87 -16.05 -5.63
N GLN A 204 -24.99 -16.90 -6.19
CA GLN A 204 -24.60 -18.20 -5.61
C GLN A 204 -24.04 -18.13 -4.16
N ALA A 205 -23.74 -16.93 -3.66
CA ALA A 205 -23.22 -16.71 -2.32
C ALA A 205 -24.29 -16.72 -1.23
N TRP A 206 -25.56 -16.48 -1.59
CA TRP A 206 -26.70 -16.48 -0.67
C TRP A 206 -27.61 -17.66 -0.96
N ASN A 207 -27.26 -18.82 -0.49
CA ASN A 207 -28.18 -19.96 -0.48
C ASN A 207 -29.26 -19.70 0.56
N GLY A 208 -30.53 -20.06 0.30
CA GLY A 208 -31.66 -19.90 1.22
C GLY A 208 -31.50 -20.50 2.62
N GLU A 209 -30.43 -21.24 2.87
CA GLU A 209 -29.99 -21.75 4.18
C GLU A 209 -29.05 -20.79 4.94
N ASN A 210 -28.51 -19.73 4.28
CA ASN A 210 -27.57 -18.80 4.90
C ASN A 210 -28.30 -17.62 5.53
N ARG A 211 -28.63 -17.75 6.80
CA ARG A 211 -29.44 -16.76 7.56
C ARG A 211 -28.56 -15.64 8.06
N ALA A 212 -29.09 -14.40 8.02
CA ALA A 212 -28.49 -13.25 8.66
C ALA A 212 -28.69 -13.35 10.18
N THR A 213 -27.61 -13.39 10.95
CA THR A 213 -27.66 -13.41 12.42
C THR A 213 -27.58 -12.04 13.04
N ALA A 214 -26.90 -11.11 12.35
CA ALA A 214 -26.75 -9.72 12.76
C ALA A 214 -26.50 -8.84 11.54
N VAL A 215 -26.98 -7.61 11.59
CA VAL A 215 -26.75 -6.59 10.56
C VAL A 215 -26.31 -5.31 11.23
N PHE A 216 -25.30 -4.67 10.72
CA PHE A 216 -24.74 -3.43 11.25
C PHE A 216 -24.29 -2.52 10.08
N SER A 217 -24.69 -1.25 10.11
CA SER A 217 -24.16 -0.24 9.20
C SER A 217 -23.08 0.58 9.89
N ASP A 218 -21.92 0.70 9.28
CA ASP A 218 -20.82 1.50 9.79
C ASP A 218 -20.92 2.97 9.32
N ARG A 219 -19.94 3.78 9.72
CA ARG A 219 -19.91 5.22 9.39
C ARG A 219 -19.60 5.51 7.92
N GLN A 220 -19.06 4.53 7.20
CA GLN A 220 -18.78 4.62 5.78
C GLN A 220 -20.01 4.24 4.94
N GLY A 221 -21.12 3.84 5.56
CA GLY A 221 -22.29 3.29 4.90
C GLY A 221 -22.16 1.82 4.53
N ILE A 222 -21.07 1.16 4.94
CA ILE A 222 -20.88 -0.27 4.67
C ILE A 222 -21.85 -1.06 5.56
N LEU A 223 -22.61 -1.96 4.95
CA LEU A 223 -23.46 -2.89 5.66
C LEU A 223 -22.70 -4.18 5.96
N TRP A 224 -22.53 -4.47 7.23
CA TRP A 224 -21.92 -5.69 7.71
C TRP A 224 -22.98 -6.69 8.10
N VAL A 225 -22.90 -7.88 7.52
CA VAL A 225 -23.89 -8.95 7.74
C VAL A 225 -23.19 -10.17 8.32
N GLY A 226 -23.49 -10.47 9.57
CA GLY A 226 -23.13 -11.75 10.20
C GLY A 226 -24.03 -12.87 9.69
N THR A 227 -23.46 -13.99 9.27
CA THR A 227 -24.20 -15.11 8.72
C THR A 227 -23.92 -16.40 9.48
N ASN A 228 -24.83 -17.38 9.39
CA ASN A 228 -24.65 -18.67 10.06
C ASN A 228 -23.49 -19.49 9.49
N TRP A 229 -23.27 -19.46 8.18
CA TRP A 229 -22.36 -20.37 7.49
C TRP A 229 -21.24 -19.70 6.73
N ASN A 230 -21.47 -18.48 6.18
CA ASN A 230 -20.47 -17.75 5.39
C ASN A 230 -19.69 -16.73 6.19
N GLY A 231 -19.77 -16.77 7.54
CA GLY A 231 -19.04 -15.84 8.39
C GLY A 231 -19.57 -14.40 8.30
N LEU A 232 -18.69 -13.43 8.14
CA LEU A 232 -19.01 -12.01 8.06
C LEU A 232 -18.96 -11.55 6.60
N MET A 233 -20.07 -11.03 6.11
CA MET A 233 -20.18 -10.42 4.78
C MET A 233 -20.08 -8.90 4.88
N LYS A 234 -19.35 -8.30 3.96
CA LYS A 234 -19.24 -6.85 3.79
C LYS A 234 -20.01 -6.44 2.52
N VAL A 235 -20.97 -5.55 2.65
CA VAL A 235 -21.74 -4.99 1.54
C VAL A 235 -21.39 -3.53 1.41
N VAL A 236 -20.75 -3.16 0.33
CA VAL A 236 -20.43 -1.77 -0.01
C VAL A 236 -21.45 -1.30 -1.02
N PHE A 237 -22.22 -0.28 -0.67
CA PHE A 237 -23.15 0.36 -1.62
C PHE A 237 -22.37 1.29 -2.51
N ASN A 238 -22.54 1.08 -3.79
CA ASN A 238 -21.86 1.87 -4.80
C ASN A 238 -22.86 2.89 -5.33
N GLU A 239 -22.57 4.17 -5.12
CA GLU A 239 -23.34 5.28 -5.71
C GLU A 239 -22.94 5.51 -7.18
N ASP A 240 -21.89 4.82 -7.65
CA ASP A 240 -21.44 4.92 -9.01
C ASP A 240 -22.38 4.12 -9.93
N HIS A 241 -22.93 4.78 -10.93
CA HIS A 241 -23.84 4.18 -11.86
C HIS A 241 -23.09 3.51 -13.02
N PHE A 242 -22.53 2.32 -12.77
CA PHE A 242 -22.01 1.44 -13.80
C PHE A 242 -23.09 0.46 -14.26
N PHE A 243 -23.25 0.29 -15.56
CA PHE A 243 -24.25 -0.61 -16.16
C PHE A 243 -23.55 -1.63 -17.04
N LEU A 244 -23.97 -2.88 -16.95
CA LEU A 244 -23.51 -3.97 -17.82
C LEU A 244 -24.65 -4.43 -18.72
N ASN A 245 -24.51 -4.25 -20.03
CA ASN A 245 -25.47 -4.71 -21.03
C ASN A 245 -25.01 -6.02 -21.66
N GLU A 246 -25.77 -7.10 -21.47
CA GLU A 246 -25.46 -8.42 -22.01
C GLU A 246 -26.03 -8.61 -23.40
N PRO A 247 -25.22 -8.79 -24.47
CA PRO A 247 -25.73 -8.98 -25.83
C PRO A 247 -26.65 -10.16 -25.99
N SER A 248 -26.48 -11.24 -25.21
CA SER A 248 -27.37 -12.41 -25.25
C SER A 248 -28.76 -12.17 -24.65
N GLY A 249 -28.94 -11.13 -23.86
CA GLY A 249 -30.19 -10.81 -23.14
C GLY A 249 -30.52 -11.80 -22.01
N SER A 250 -29.52 -12.59 -21.54
CA SER A 250 -29.80 -13.68 -20.60
C SER A 250 -29.87 -13.24 -19.13
N ASN A 251 -29.46 -12.03 -18.78
CA ASN A 251 -29.37 -11.44 -17.43
C ASN A 251 -28.75 -12.38 -16.38
N ARG A 252 -27.97 -13.37 -16.80
CA ARG A 252 -27.39 -14.41 -15.93
C ARG A 252 -25.93 -14.16 -15.56
N GLY A 253 -25.35 -13.00 -15.95
CA GLY A 253 -23.97 -12.59 -15.57
C GLY A 253 -22.87 -13.54 -16.05
N GLY A 254 -23.08 -14.26 -17.15
CA GLY A 254 -22.17 -15.31 -17.60
C GLY A 254 -21.13 -14.84 -18.62
N VAL A 255 -19.86 -15.19 -18.38
CA VAL A 255 -18.79 -15.07 -19.38
C VAL A 255 -18.99 -16.11 -20.47
N THR A 256 -19.65 -15.71 -21.58
CA THR A 256 -19.92 -16.56 -22.74
C THR A 256 -19.36 -15.92 -24.01
N PRO A 257 -19.10 -16.68 -25.09
CA PRO A 257 -18.73 -16.09 -26.37
C PRO A 257 -19.79 -15.12 -26.90
N ASP A 258 -21.05 -15.32 -26.56
CA ASP A 258 -22.20 -14.49 -26.97
C ASP A 258 -22.20 -13.13 -26.23
N ASN A 259 -21.64 -13.04 -25.04
CA ASN A 259 -21.54 -11.82 -24.25
C ASN A 259 -20.15 -11.15 -24.35
N SER A 260 -19.12 -11.88 -24.77
CA SER A 260 -17.75 -11.34 -24.84
C SER A 260 -17.61 -10.34 -25.99
N VAL A 261 -17.68 -9.05 -25.66
CA VAL A 261 -17.62 -7.93 -26.63
C VAL A 261 -16.19 -7.68 -27.10
N ARG A 262 -16.01 -7.41 -28.43
CA ARG A 262 -14.70 -7.21 -29.06
C ARG A 262 -14.50 -5.83 -29.67
N ALA A 263 -15.57 -5.25 -30.25
CA ALA A 263 -15.49 -3.92 -30.82
C ALA A 263 -16.76 -3.13 -30.50
N LEU A 264 -16.59 -1.83 -30.35
CA LEU A 264 -17.66 -0.85 -30.09
C LEU A 264 -17.51 0.32 -31.08
N MET A 265 -18.61 0.86 -31.55
CA MET A 265 -18.68 2.06 -32.38
C MET A 265 -20.05 2.72 -32.19
N GLU A 266 -20.07 4.05 -32.22
CA GLU A 266 -21.31 4.83 -32.40
C GLU A 266 -21.43 5.23 -33.87
N ASP A 267 -22.60 4.99 -34.49
CA ASP A 267 -22.86 5.47 -35.84
C ASP A 267 -23.34 6.93 -35.87
N ASN A 268 -23.42 7.52 -37.06
CA ASN A 268 -23.87 8.92 -37.21
C ASN A 268 -25.33 9.13 -36.76
N GLY A 269 -26.09 8.06 -36.52
CA GLY A 269 -27.47 8.09 -35.98
C GLY A 269 -27.52 7.99 -34.47
N GLY A 270 -26.38 7.87 -33.80
CA GLY A 270 -26.25 7.69 -32.32
C GLY A 270 -26.52 6.26 -31.87
N ASN A 271 -26.54 5.27 -32.78
CA ASN A 271 -26.71 3.87 -32.40
C ASN A 271 -25.35 3.27 -32.03
N ILE A 272 -25.34 2.45 -30.98
CA ILE A 272 -24.15 1.73 -30.51
C ILE A 272 -24.07 0.36 -31.19
N TRP A 273 -23.01 0.14 -31.94
CA TRP A 273 -22.67 -1.12 -32.59
C TRP A 273 -21.68 -1.89 -31.72
N ALA A 274 -21.99 -3.15 -31.46
CA ALA A 274 -21.15 -4.02 -30.63
C ALA A 274 -20.95 -5.37 -31.31
N SER A 275 -19.70 -5.78 -31.50
CA SER A 275 -19.39 -7.14 -31.94
C SER A 275 -19.09 -8.06 -30.79
N THR A 276 -19.42 -9.33 -30.89
CA THR A 276 -19.13 -10.36 -29.90
C THR A 276 -18.20 -11.43 -30.43
N LYS A 277 -17.58 -12.19 -29.55
CA LYS A 277 -16.56 -13.23 -29.87
C LYS A 277 -17.12 -14.32 -30.79
N ASN A 278 -18.44 -14.55 -30.79
CA ASN A 278 -19.12 -15.47 -31.70
C ASN A 278 -19.30 -14.90 -33.11
N GLY A 279 -18.76 -13.70 -33.42
CA GLY A 279 -18.81 -13.05 -34.71
C GLY A 279 -20.11 -12.29 -35.03
N ARG A 280 -21.06 -12.19 -34.11
CA ARG A 280 -22.29 -11.41 -34.29
C ARG A 280 -22.08 -9.94 -34.00
N VAL A 281 -22.88 -9.09 -34.71
CA VAL A 281 -22.87 -7.65 -34.51
C VAL A 281 -24.27 -7.23 -34.02
N HIS A 282 -24.31 -6.65 -32.85
CA HIS A 282 -25.49 -6.19 -32.13
C HIS A 282 -25.59 -4.67 -32.26
N ILE A 283 -26.81 -4.15 -32.43
CA ILE A 283 -27.07 -2.71 -32.54
C ILE A 283 -28.05 -2.30 -31.45
N TYR A 284 -27.72 -1.22 -30.76
CA TYR A 284 -28.49 -0.62 -29.67
C TYR A 284 -28.80 0.83 -29.98
N ASP A 285 -29.91 1.35 -29.45
CA ASP A 285 -30.15 2.79 -29.42
C ASP A 285 -29.27 3.50 -28.35
N ALA A 286 -29.33 4.83 -28.31
CA ALA A 286 -28.59 5.62 -27.31
C ALA A 286 -28.96 5.29 -25.84
N GLY A 287 -30.18 4.76 -25.60
CA GLY A 287 -30.60 4.28 -24.29
C GLY A 287 -30.21 2.82 -24.00
N MET A 288 -29.36 2.23 -24.84
CA MET A 288 -28.89 0.84 -24.72
C MET A 288 -30.01 -0.21 -24.85
N SER A 289 -31.15 0.15 -25.45
CA SER A 289 -32.16 -0.83 -25.81
C SER A 289 -31.75 -1.51 -27.14
N LYS A 290 -31.77 -2.84 -27.16
CA LYS A 290 -31.36 -3.61 -28.34
C LYS A 290 -32.31 -3.43 -29.52
N ILE A 291 -31.81 -2.86 -30.62
CA ILE A 291 -32.59 -2.70 -31.88
C ILE A 291 -32.63 -4.04 -32.62
N GLY A 292 -31.49 -4.73 -32.71
CA GLY A 292 -31.39 -5.99 -33.43
C GLY A 292 -29.94 -6.45 -33.62
N GLU A 293 -29.82 -7.43 -34.57
CA GLU A 293 -28.51 -7.93 -35.00
C GLU A 293 -28.39 -7.79 -36.53
N LEU A 294 -27.15 -7.55 -36.98
CA LEU A 294 -26.87 -7.46 -38.42
C LEU A 294 -27.04 -8.83 -39.10
N GLN A 295 -27.89 -8.89 -40.12
CA GLN A 295 -28.21 -10.09 -40.87
C GLN A 295 -27.30 -10.25 -42.11
N SER A 296 -27.36 -11.42 -42.75
CA SER A 296 -26.60 -11.68 -43.97
C SER A 296 -27.08 -10.86 -45.18
N ASP A 297 -28.36 -10.42 -45.18
CA ASP A 297 -28.95 -9.55 -46.20
C ASP A 297 -28.63 -8.05 -45.96
N GLY A 298 -27.90 -7.71 -44.91
CA GLY A 298 -27.57 -6.33 -44.54
C GLY A 298 -28.66 -5.64 -43.71
N SER A 299 -29.77 -6.29 -43.40
CA SER A 299 -30.81 -5.74 -42.53
C SER A 299 -30.42 -5.84 -41.08
N VAL A 300 -30.83 -4.84 -40.24
CA VAL A 300 -30.77 -4.88 -38.80
C VAL A 300 -32.17 -5.19 -38.26
N LYS A 301 -32.35 -6.36 -37.67
CA LYS A 301 -33.64 -6.80 -37.11
C LYS A 301 -33.46 -7.72 -35.89
N PRO A 302 -34.52 -7.87 -35.04
CA PRO A 302 -34.51 -8.85 -33.98
C PRO A 302 -34.28 -10.27 -34.52
N GLY A 303 -33.59 -11.07 -33.70
CA GLY A 303 -33.27 -12.46 -34.04
C GLY A 303 -31.77 -12.67 -34.20
N ARG A 304 -31.36 -13.92 -34.48
CA ARG A 304 -29.97 -14.31 -34.57
C ARG A 304 -29.32 -13.80 -35.85
N GLY A 305 -28.31 -12.95 -35.72
CA GLY A 305 -27.56 -12.38 -36.81
C GLY A 305 -26.52 -13.32 -37.45
N ARG A 306 -25.90 -12.86 -38.54
CA ARG A 306 -24.80 -13.55 -39.23
C ARG A 306 -23.53 -13.58 -38.35
N ASP A 307 -22.74 -14.65 -38.43
CA ASP A 307 -21.36 -14.71 -37.99
C ASP A 307 -20.43 -14.07 -39.04
N PHE A 308 -19.77 -12.96 -38.69
CA PHE A 308 -18.82 -12.22 -39.53
C PHE A 308 -17.35 -12.57 -39.18
N GLY A 309 -17.08 -13.70 -38.55
CA GLY A 309 -15.73 -14.20 -38.31
C GLY A 309 -14.96 -13.55 -37.19
N ASN A 310 -15.62 -13.09 -36.12
CA ASN A 310 -15.02 -12.45 -34.96
C ASN A 310 -14.44 -11.06 -35.29
N ILE A 311 -15.32 -10.07 -35.28
CA ILE A 311 -14.99 -8.66 -35.60
C ILE A 311 -14.26 -8.04 -34.43
N TYR A 312 -13.07 -7.49 -34.66
CA TYR A 312 -12.23 -6.82 -33.65
C TYR A 312 -12.26 -5.30 -33.74
N SER A 313 -12.71 -4.75 -34.85
CA SER A 313 -12.84 -3.30 -35.05
C SER A 313 -14.04 -2.98 -35.91
N ILE A 314 -14.79 -1.96 -35.50
CA ILE A 314 -15.87 -1.36 -36.27
C ILE A 314 -15.63 0.14 -36.28
N ASN A 315 -15.65 0.78 -37.45
CA ASN A 315 -15.51 2.22 -37.58
C ASN A 315 -16.36 2.73 -38.73
N GLN A 316 -16.83 3.96 -38.64
CA GLN A 316 -17.58 4.64 -39.71
C GLN A 316 -16.72 5.75 -40.31
N ASP A 317 -16.70 5.82 -41.64
CA ASP A 317 -16.03 6.93 -42.34
C ASP A 317 -16.93 8.18 -42.40
N SER A 318 -16.38 9.31 -42.86
CA SER A 318 -17.11 10.55 -43.02
C SER A 318 -18.27 10.51 -44.00
N GLY A 319 -18.29 9.53 -44.91
CA GLY A 319 -19.37 9.25 -45.86
C GLY A 319 -20.49 8.41 -45.27
N GLY A 320 -20.38 7.94 -44.06
CA GLY A 320 -21.36 7.09 -43.37
C GLY A 320 -21.22 5.60 -43.68
N THR A 321 -20.18 5.20 -44.41
CA THR A 321 -19.87 3.77 -44.66
C THR A 321 -19.24 3.17 -43.40
N ILE A 322 -19.70 1.99 -43.00
CA ILE A 322 -19.17 1.27 -41.85
C ILE A 322 -18.16 0.21 -42.32
N TRP A 323 -17.03 0.18 -41.70
CA TRP A 323 -15.93 -0.73 -41.95
C TRP A 323 -15.71 -1.67 -40.77
N MET A 324 -15.71 -2.99 -41.03
CA MET A 324 -15.55 -4.00 -39.99
C MET A 324 -14.34 -4.88 -40.29
N GLY A 325 -13.37 -4.87 -39.40
CA GLY A 325 -12.19 -5.73 -39.46
C GLY A 325 -12.41 -7.05 -38.74
N SER A 326 -12.28 -8.16 -39.45
CA SER A 326 -12.44 -9.52 -38.93
C SER A 326 -11.09 -10.17 -38.63
N ARG A 327 -11.03 -10.97 -37.58
CA ARG A 327 -9.86 -11.82 -37.31
C ARG A 327 -9.73 -13.01 -38.25
N ARG A 328 -10.82 -13.45 -38.90
CA ARG A 328 -10.84 -14.66 -39.73
C ARG A 328 -11.15 -14.41 -41.19
N ASP A 329 -12.01 -13.45 -41.47
CA ASP A 329 -12.68 -13.32 -42.74
C ASP A 329 -12.30 -12.04 -43.52
N GLY A 330 -11.28 -11.28 -43.07
CA GLY A 330 -10.81 -10.09 -43.77
C GLY A 330 -11.62 -8.83 -43.43
N LEU A 331 -11.91 -7.98 -44.42
CA LEU A 331 -12.56 -6.68 -44.26
C LEU A 331 -13.98 -6.67 -44.87
N PHE A 332 -14.92 -6.09 -44.12
CA PHE A 332 -16.30 -5.86 -44.63
C PHE A 332 -16.57 -4.36 -44.74
N LYS A 333 -17.20 -3.96 -45.85
CA LYS A 333 -17.71 -2.62 -46.11
C LYS A 333 -19.22 -2.64 -46.08
N LEU A 334 -19.85 -1.82 -45.26
CA LEU A 334 -21.30 -1.70 -45.15
C LEU A 334 -21.71 -0.31 -45.62
N THR A 335 -22.35 -0.20 -46.77
CA THR A 335 -22.84 1.05 -47.31
C THR A 335 -24.34 1.17 -47.00
N PRO A 336 -24.80 2.24 -46.31
CA PRO A 336 -26.19 2.42 -45.98
C PRO A 336 -27.03 2.58 -47.28
N THR A 337 -28.11 1.85 -47.37
CA THR A 337 -29.03 1.90 -48.50
C THR A 337 -30.41 2.44 -48.13
N SER A 338 -30.87 2.18 -46.92
CA SER A 338 -32.07 2.72 -46.29
C SER A 338 -31.97 2.62 -44.77
N ASP A 339 -33.02 3.05 -44.07
CA ASP A 339 -33.05 2.89 -42.61
C ASP A 339 -32.84 1.42 -42.22
N ARG A 340 -31.85 1.20 -41.34
CA ARG A 340 -31.48 -0.12 -40.82
C ARG A 340 -31.16 -1.18 -41.88
N HIS A 341 -30.73 -0.75 -43.07
CA HIS A 341 -30.34 -1.66 -44.14
C HIS A 341 -29.07 -1.21 -44.84
N TYR A 342 -28.12 -2.15 -45.02
CA TYR A 342 -26.79 -1.91 -45.57
C TYR A 342 -26.51 -2.87 -46.75
N SER A 343 -25.86 -2.37 -47.79
CA SER A 343 -25.21 -3.22 -48.79
C SER A 343 -23.88 -3.69 -48.23
N ILE A 344 -23.65 -5.00 -48.20
CA ILE A 344 -22.44 -5.61 -47.64
C ILE A 344 -21.50 -6.02 -48.77
N GLN A 345 -20.31 -5.40 -48.82
CA GLN A 345 -19.21 -5.82 -49.68
C GLN A 345 -18.16 -6.50 -48.80
N HIS A 346 -17.65 -7.66 -49.24
CA HIS A 346 -16.65 -8.43 -48.51
C HIS A 346 -15.34 -8.47 -49.31
N PHE A 347 -14.24 -8.10 -48.61
CA PHE A 347 -12.88 -8.22 -49.12
C PHE A 347 -12.21 -9.39 -48.42
N PRO A 348 -12.17 -10.58 -49.02
CA PRO A 348 -11.50 -11.74 -48.44
C PRO A 348 -10.01 -11.59 -48.52
N VAL A 349 -9.30 -12.38 -47.72
CA VAL A 349 -7.84 -12.45 -47.77
C VAL A 349 -7.41 -13.04 -49.11
N ASP A 350 -6.60 -12.28 -49.84
CA ASP A 350 -6.05 -12.66 -51.13
C ASP A 350 -4.54 -12.40 -51.16
N LYS A 351 -3.78 -13.41 -50.78
CA LYS A 351 -2.31 -13.33 -50.71
C LYS A 351 -1.64 -13.49 -52.07
N GLU A 352 -2.35 -13.93 -53.09
CA GLU A 352 -1.82 -14.13 -54.46
C GLU A 352 -1.84 -12.84 -55.23
N SER A 353 -2.89 -12.06 -55.10
CA SER A 353 -3.02 -10.77 -55.76
C SER A 353 -1.97 -9.76 -55.22
N TYR A 354 -1.36 -9.01 -56.16
CA TYR A 354 -0.37 -7.98 -55.82
C TYR A 354 -1.00 -6.83 -55.01
N TYR A 355 -2.25 -6.51 -55.29
CA TYR A 355 -3.05 -5.51 -54.61
C TYR A 355 -4.14 -6.11 -53.69
N GLY A 356 -4.04 -7.38 -53.34
CA GLY A 356 -4.98 -8.08 -52.47
C GLY A 356 -4.72 -7.83 -50.98
N LEU A 357 -5.71 -8.11 -50.16
CA LEU A 357 -5.61 -8.10 -48.71
C LEU A 357 -4.73 -9.27 -48.24
N ASN A 358 -3.56 -8.97 -47.67
CA ASN A 358 -2.64 -10.00 -47.22
C ASN A 358 -2.88 -10.46 -45.78
N GLY A 359 -3.17 -9.54 -44.87
CA GLY A 359 -3.38 -9.81 -43.44
C GLY A 359 -4.79 -10.34 -43.21
N LYS A 360 -4.92 -11.49 -42.56
CA LYS A 360 -6.24 -12.04 -42.19
C LYS A 360 -6.72 -11.63 -40.81
N GLU A 361 -5.80 -11.34 -39.89
CA GLU A 361 -6.11 -10.99 -38.50
C GLU A 361 -6.13 -9.47 -38.34
N ILE A 362 -7.27 -8.82 -38.76
CA ILE A 362 -7.45 -7.38 -38.65
C ILE A 362 -7.91 -7.03 -37.23
N PHE A 363 -7.06 -6.35 -36.49
CA PHE A 363 -7.34 -5.93 -35.11
C PHE A 363 -7.89 -4.51 -35.00
N SER A 364 -7.50 -3.63 -35.91
CA SER A 364 -8.00 -2.25 -35.92
C SER A 364 -8.15 -1.73 -37.35
N VAL A 365 -9.19 -0.95 -37.55
CA VAL A 365 -9.53 -0.24 -38.80
C VAL A 365 -9.61 1.24 -38.46
N ALA A 366 -8.98 2.12 -39.25
CA ALA A 366 -9.04 3.57 -39.08
C ALA A 366 -9.21 4.27 -40.44
N PRO A 367 -10.44 4.74 -40.77
CA PRO A 367 -10.66 5.59 -41.93
C PRO A 367 -9.92 6.93 -41.77
N ASP A 368 -9.32 7.42 -42.86
CA ASP A 368 -8.76 8.78 -42.90
C ASP A 368 -9.56 9.72 -43.81
N SER A 369 -9.27 11.00 -43.72
CA SER A 369 -9.96 12.04 -44.52
C SER A 369 -9.63 12.00 -46.02
N SER A 370 -8.62 11.21 -46.43
CA SER A 370 -8.19 11.08 -47.82
C SER A 370 -8.82 9.87 -48.50
N GLY A 371 -9.73 9.17 -47.83
CA GLY A 371 -10.40 7.98 -48.37
C GLY A 371 -9.56 6.70 -48.25
N ARG A 372 -8.54 6.67 -47.42
CA ARG A 372 -7.78 5.47 -47.10
C ARG A 372 -8.34 4.83 -45.83
N ILE A 373 -8.48 3.53 -45.84
CA ILE A 373 -8.93 2.73 -44.70
C ILE A 373 -7.72 1.97 -44.16
N TRP A 374 -7.12 2.48 -43.12
CA TRP A 374 -5.92 1.91 -42.49
C TRP A 374 -6.27 0.67 -41.69
N LEU A 375 -5.45 -0.37 -41.83
CA LEU A 375 -5.62 -1.68 -41.22
C LEU A 375 -4.39 -2.06 -40.42
N ALA A 376 -4.56 -2.24 -39.09
CA ALA A 376 -3.56 -2.87 -38.23
C ALA A 376 -3.82 -4.38 -38.22
N THR A 377 -2.87 -5.18 -38.70
CA THR A 377 -3.00 -6.63 -38.76
C THR A 377 -1.96 -7.31 -37.88
N PHE A 378 -2.38 -8.42 -37.26
CA PHE A 378 -1.49 -9.17 -36.36
C PHE A 378 -0.54 -10.14 -37.08
N ASP A 379 -0.83 -10.43 -38.33
CA ASP A 379 -0.05 -11.37 -39.14
C ASP A 379 0.73 -10.70 -40.29
N ASP A 380 0.42 -9.46 -40.70
CA ASP A 380 1.06 -8.80 -41.85
C ASP A 380 1.53 -7.35 -41.59
N GLY A 381 1.21 -6.75 -40.43
CA GLY A 381 1.58 -5.38 -40.07
C GLY A 381 0.59 -4.33 -40.54
N LEU A 382 1.07 -3.18 -41.06
CA LEU A 382 0.25 -2.06 -41.50
C LEU A 382 -0.03 -2.15 -42.99
N SER A 383 -1.29 -1.92 -43.36
CA SER A 383 -1.75 -1.75 -44.75
C SER A 383 -2.93 -0.78 -44.80
N TYR A 384 -3.33 -0.33 -45.96
CA TYR A 384 -4.56 0.40 -46.12
C TYR A 384 -5.26 0.01 -47.45
N LEU A 385 -6.57 0.15 -47.46
CA LEU A 385 -7.41 0.09 -48.67
C LEU A 385 -7.56 1.53 -49.22
N ASP A 386 -7.21 1.75 -50.47
CA ASP A 386 -7.57 2.95 -51.23
C ASP A 386 -9.01 2.78 -51.74
N THR A 387 -9.96 3.59 -51.20
CA THR A 387 -11.37 3.44 -51.54
C THR A 387 -11.72 3.87 -52.97
N ALA A 388 -10.85 4.64 -53.64
CA ALA A 388 -11.06 5.09 -55.01
C ALA A 388 -10.68 4.01 -56.04
N THR A 389 -9.63 3.24 -55.77
CA THR A 389 -9.14 2.18 -56.66
C THR A 389 -9.54 0.78 -56.22
N GLU A 390 -10.00 0.64 -54.95
CA GLU A 390 -10.24 -0.63 -54.23
C GLU A 390 -9.00 -1.53 -54.16
N GLU A 391 -7.79 -0.93 -54.17
CA GLU A 391 -6.51 -1.60 -54.05
C GLU A 391 -6.00 -1.57 -52.64
N PHE A 392 -5.45 -2.71 -52.18
CA PHE A 392 -4.73 -2.75 -50.89
C PHE A 392 -3.28 -2.38 -51.05
N ILE A 393 -2.86 -1.36 -50.32
CA ILE A 393 -1.47 -0.87 -50.30
C ILE A 393 -0.82 -1.38 -49.04
N SER A 394 0.24 -2.17 -49.20
CA SER A 394 0.94 -2.86 -48.11
C SER A 394 2.45 -2.90 -48.39
N LYS A 395 3.20 -3.51 -47.46
CA LYS A 395 4.64 -3.79 -47.65
C LYS A 395 4.94 -4.67 -48.88
N LYS A 396 3.96 -5.39 -49.40
CA LYS A 396 4.08 -6.23 -50.55
C LYS A 396 4.22 -5.42 -51.86
N ASN A 397 3.66 -4.22 -51.87
CA ASN A 397 3.67 -3.36 -53.05
C ASN A 397 4.30 -1.99 -52.79
N ARG A 398 3.60 -0.99 -52.33
CA ARG A 398 4.03 0.41 -52.36
C ARG A 398 4.32 1.00 -50.99
N LEU A 399 3.87 0.38 -49.87
CA LEU A 399 4.04 0.93 -48.54
C LEU A 399 5.38 0.52 -47.92
N HIS A 400 6.26 1.49 -47.64
CA HIS A 400 7.50 1.27 -46.93
C HIS A 400 7.26 1.33 -45.41
N PHE A 401 6.78 0.24 -44.82
CA PHE A 401 6.63 0.09 -43.36
C PHE A 401 7.82 -0.70 -42.78
N PRO A 402 8.44 -0.26 -41.67
CA PRO A 402 9.58 -0.96 -41.06
C PRO A 402 9.21 -2.41 -40.73
N THR A 403 9.80 -3.34 -41.46
CA THR A 403 9.53 -4.77 -41.30
C THR A 403 10.71 -5.48 -40.69
N GLU A 404 10.76 -5.56 -39.38
CA GLU A 404 11.43 -6.67 -38.73
C GLU A 404 10.43 -7.84 -38.65
N HIS A 405 10.90 -9.07 -38.88
CA HIS A 405 10.07 -10.28 -38.88
C HIS A 405 9.20 -10.34 -37.61
N ARG A 406 7.86 -10.20 -37.74
CA ARG A 406 6.81 -10.27 -36.72
C ARG A 406 6.23 -8.93 -36.22
N ASN A 407 6.09 -7.92 -37.05
CA ASN A 407 5.31 -6.73 -36.68
C ASN A 407 3.83 -7.11 -36.52
N ARG A 408 3.46 -7.45 -35.31
CA ARG A 408 2.08 -7.74 -34.90
C ARG A 408 1.46 -6.46 -34.40
N LEU A 409 0.70 -5.78 -35.28
CA LEU A 409 -0.02 -4.57 -34.89
C LEU A 409 -1.37 -4.91 -34.28
N ARG A 410 -1.74 -4.16 -33.29
CA ARG A 410 -3.00 -4.30 -32.54
C ARG A 410 -3.93 -3.12 -32.75
N PHE A 411 -3.39 -1.92 -32.90
CA PHE A 411 -4.22 -0.73 -33.00
C PHE A 411 -3.61 0.29 -33.95
N VAL A 412 -4.49 1.04 -34.65
CA VAL A 412 -4.13 2.17 -35.51
C VAL A 412 -5.13 3.28 -35.29
N THR A 413 -4.67 4.52 -35.22
CA THR A 413 -5.49 5.71 -35.00
C THR A 413 -4.84 6.96 -35.57
N HIS A 414 -5.63 8.01 -35.75
CA HIS A 414 -5.17 9.33 -36.16
C HIS A 414 -5.21 10.30 -35.00
N SER A 415 -4.25 11.23 -34.97
CA SER A 415 -4.34 12.40 -34.10
C SER A 415 -5.14 13.54 -34.74
N PRO A 416 -5.62 14.51 -33.94
CA PRO A 416 -6.33 15.66 -34.46
C PRO A 416 -5.51 16.52 -35.46
N ASP A 417 -4.18 16.49 -35.36
CA ASP A 417 -3.25 17.16 -36.28
C ASP A 417 -2.89 16.32 -37.51
N GLY A 418 -3.55 15.18 -37.72
CA GLY A 418 -3.47 14.36 -38.93
C GLY A 418 -2.32 13.36 -38.98
N LYS A 419 -1.59 13.11 -37.91
CA LYS A 419 -0.58 12.08 -37.80
C LYS A 419 -1.23 10.69 -37.66
N LEU A 420 -0.54 9.66 -38.16
CA LEU A 420 -0.95 8.28 -37.96
C LEU A 420 -0.09 7.63 -36.87
N TYR A 421 -0.76 6.97 -35.94
CA TYR A 421 -0.18 6.15 -34.92
C TYR A 421 -0.59 4.69 -35.10
N ALA A 422 0.39 3.79 -35.10
CA ALA A 422 0.13 2.34 -35.09
C ALA A 422 0.93 1.71 -33.94
N CYS A 423 0.36 0.73 -33.26
CA CYS A 423 1.08 0.07 -32.17
C CYS A 423 0.87 -1.44 -32.15
N GLY A 424 1.76 -2.13 -31.47
CA GLY A 424 1.75 -3.57 -31.31
C GLY A 424 2.94 -4.09 -30.51
N THR A 425 3.38 -5.31 -30.80
CA THR A 425 4.41 -6.01 -30.03
C THR A 425 5.82 -5.39 -30.06
N LEU A 426 6.05 -4.40 -30.91
CA LEU A 426 7.35 -3.74 -31.08
C LEU A 426 7.31 -2.23 -30.77
N GLY A 427 6.32 -1.74 -30.03
CA GLY A 427 6.20 -0.34 -29.65
C GLY A 427 5.20 0.44 -30.50
N ILE A 428 5.49 1.74 -30.68
CA ILE A 428 4.63 2.70 -31.38
C ILE A 428 5.32 3.15 -32.65
N PHE A 429 4.60 3.08 -33.76
CA PHE A 429 5.01 3.60 -35.06
C PHE A 429 4.26 4.89 -35.36
N ILE A 430 4.98 5.94 -35.73
CA ILE A 430 4.40 7.27 -35.97
C ILE A 430 4.73 7.68 -37.41
N CYS A 431 3.73 8.11 -38.16
CA CYS A 431 3.88 8.81 -39.42
C CYS A 431 3.43 10.25 -39.25
N GLU A 432 4.37 11.18 -39.34
CA GLU A 432 4.15 12.62 -39.10
C GLU A 432 3.45 13.32 -40.25
N ASP A 433 3.68 12.86 -41.48
CA ASP A 433 3.17 13.52 -42.69
C ASP A 433 2.47 12.49 -43.60
N MET A 434 1.15 12.45 -43.49
CA MET A 434 0.27 11.57 -44.22
C MET A 434 -0.11 12.07 -45.61
N SER A 435 0.32 13.27 -46.02
CA SER A 435 0.02 13.87 -47.33
C SER A 435 0.88 13.30 -48.45
N ARG A 436 1.96 12.58 -48.13
CA ARG A 436 2.89 11.99 -49.07
C ARG A 436 2.32 10.77 -49.80
N PRO A 437 2.80 10.47 -51.01
CA PRO A 437 2.51 9.20 -51.65
C PRO A 437 2.96 7.99 -50.82
N PRO A 438 2.33 6.81 -50.97
CA PRO A 438 2.62 5.62 -50.14
C PRO A 438 4.09 5.24 -50.06
N GLU A 439 4.82 5.41 -51.14
CA GLU A 439 6.24 5.09 -51.27
C GLU A 439 7.14 6.02 -50.45
N ASN A 440 6.66 7.21 -50.12
CA ASN A 440 7.40 8.27 -49.41
C ASN A 440 6.92 8.46 -47.99
N LEU A 441 5.95 7.66 -47.49
CA LEU A 441 5.57 7.67 -46.12
C LEU A 441 6.70 7.12 -45.24
N THR A 442 7.05 7.86 -44.21
CA THR A 442 8.10 7.49 -43.24
C THR A 442 7.50 7.20 -41.88
N PHE A 443 7.81 6.05 -41.34
CA PHE A 443 7.36 5.62 -40.03
C PHE A 443 8.55 5.56 -39.08
N THR A 444 8.49 6.30 -37.98
CA THR A 444 9.45 6.25 -36.89
C THR A 444 8.96 5.27 -35.84
N ASN A 445 9.83 4.33 -35.44
CA ASN A 445 9.50 3.40 -34.36
C ASN A 445 10.02 3.93 -33.03
N HIS A 446 9.13 4.11 -32.09
CA HIS A 446 9.43 4.51 -30.73
C HIS A 446 9.23 3.31 -29.79
N LEU A 447 10.36 2.76 -29.34
CA LEU A 447 10.37 1.74 -28.30
C LEU A 447 10.17 2.45 -26.95
N LEU A 448 9.12 2.07 -26.24
CA LEU A 448 8.92 2.54 -24.88
C LEU A 448 10.00 1.91 -23.99
N SER A 449 10.95 2.72 -23.53
CA SER A 449 11.98 2.29 -22.58
C SER A 449 11.79 3.02 -21.28
N SER A 450 11.53 2.31 -20.18
CA SER A 450 11.73 2.90 -18.87
C SER A 450 13.19 2.71 -18.47
N ALA A 451 13.84 3.77 -17.98
CA ALA A 451 15.21 3.70 -17.47
C ALA A 451 15.36 2.77 -16.23
N GLU A 452 14.26 2.32 -15.64
CA GLU A 452 14.24 1.54 -14.40
C GLU A 452 13.82 0.08 -14.57
N THR A 453 13.25 -0.31 -15.71
CA THR A 453 12.81 -1.71 -15.92
C THR A 453 13.51 -2.34 -17.10
N SER A 454 14.42 -3.27 -16.80
CA SER A 454 14.98 -4.24 -17.76
C SER A 454 13.95 -5.26 -18.26
N GLN A 455 12.65 -5.04 -18.10
CA GLN A 455 11.59 -5.98 -18.47
C GLN A 455 11.25 -5.86 -19.96
N SER A 456 11.32 -7.00 -20.64
CA SER A 456 11.06 -7.14 -22.09
C SER A 456 9.62 -6.86 -22.52
N ASN A 457 8.68 -6.74 -21.56
CA ASN A 457 7.24 -6.66 -21.82
C ASN A 457 6.73 -5.24 -22.11
N VAL A 458 7.52 -4.21 -21.85
CA VAL A 458 7.17 -2.80 -22.07
C VAL A 458 6.94 -2.47 -23.55
N LYS A 459 7.42 -3.33 -24.44
CA LYS A 459 7.30 -3.12 -25.91
C LYS A 459 5.96 -3.53 -26.50
N ASP A 460 5.16 -4.34 -25.80
CA ASP A 460 3.86 -4.81 -26.28
C ASP A 460 2.75 -3.78 -25.93
N VAL A 461 2.50 -2.89 -26.88
CA VAL A 461 1.50 -1.81 -26.76
C VAL A 461 0.16 -2.33 -27.26
N GLN A 462 -0.84 -2.28 -26.39
CA GLN A 462 -2.18 -2.79 -26.66
C GLN A 462 -3.08 -1.77 -27.37
N HIS A 463 -3.02 -0.52 -26.90
CA HIS A 463 -3.90 0.57 -27.34
C HIS A 463 -3.20 1.93 -27.21
N ILE A 464 -3.58 2.87 -28.04
CA ILE A 464 -3.13 4.27 -28.00
C ILE A 464 -4.34 5.18 -27.87
N THR A 465 -4.28 6.12 -26.95
CA THR A 465 -5.24 7.23 -26.84
C THR A 465 -4.51 8.52 -27.18
N VAL A 466 -4.98 9.21 -28.21
CA VAL A 466 -4.57 10.58 -28.52
C VAL A 466 -5.62 11.51 -27.95
N THR A 467 -5.23 12.35 -26.99
CA THR A 467 -6.12 13.31 -26.35
C THR A 467 -6.39 14.51 -27.23
N ARG A 468 -7.39 15.33 -26.87
CA ARG A 468 -7.77 16.51 -27.64
C ARG A 468 -6.67 17.57 -27.74
N ASP A 469 -5.74 17.62 -26.79
CA ASP A 469 -4.56 18.49 -26.78
C ASP A 469 -3.36 17.89 -27.52
N GLY A 470 -3.53 16.73 -28.17
CA GLY A 470 -2.47 16.02 -28.89
C GLY A 470 -1.54 15.18 -28.03
N THR A 471 -1.73 15.10 -26.70
CA THR A 471 -0.94 14.21 -25.85
C THR A 471 -1.25 12.75 -26.16
N VAL A 472 -0.20 11.93 -26.27
CA VAL A 472 -0.32 10.52 -26.59
C VAL A 472 -0.15 9.65 -25.34
N TYR A 473 -1.07 8.74 -25.12
CA TYR A 473 -1.02 7.75 -24.06
C TYR A 473 -1.03 6.34 -24.64
N ALA A 474 -0.29 5.42 -24.02
CA ALA A 474 -0.19 4.05 -24.48
C ALA A 474 -0.46 3.06 -23.33
N CYS A 475 -1.35 2.12 -23.59
CA CYS A 475 -1.61 0.96 -22.74
C CYS A 475 -0.62 -0.15 -23.08
N THR A 476 0.01 -0.76 -22.06
CA THR A 476 1.03 -1.80 -22.27
C THR A 476 0.72 -3.09 -21.51
N TYR A 477 1.25 -4.19 -22.03
CA TYR A 477 1.09 -5.50 -21.38
C TYR A 477 2.18 -5.70 -20.31
N GLY A 478 1.88 -5.22 -19.07
CA GLY A 478 2.77 -5.38 -17.91
C GLY A 478 3.83 -4.29 -17.74
N GLY A 479 3.77 -3.20 -18.52
CA GLY A 479 4.68 -2.06 -18.38
C GLY A 479 4.01 -0.79 -17.83
N GLY A 480 2.74 -0.86 -17.43
CA GLY A 480 1.97 0.30 -16.97
C GLY A 480 1.34 1.11 -18.10
N PHE A 481 0.84 2.26 -17.75
CA PHE A 481 0.23 3.24 -18.64
C PHE A 481 1.22 4.37 -18.95
N TYR A 482 1.59 4.52 -20.20
CA TYR A 482 2.57 5.50 -20.65
C TYR A 482 1.92 6.80 -21.11
N ARG A 483 2.37 7.91 -20.56
CA ARG A 483 2.27 9.22 -21.22
C ARG A 483 3.52 9.40 -22.07
N PHE A 484 3.35 9.33 -23.39
CA PHE A 484 4.45 9.47 -24.32
C PHE A 484 4.99 10.91 -24.34
N PRO A 485 6.33 11.14 -24.38
CA PRO A 485 7.38 10.11 -24.46
C PRO A 485 8.01 9.69 -23.12
N ASP A 486 7.65 10.28 -21.99
CA ASP A 486 8.55 10.37 -20.82
C ASP A 486 8.00 9.87 -19.48
N LYS A 487 6.69 9.61 -19.34
CA LYS A 487 6.12 9.29 -18.03
C LYS A 487 5.39 7.95 -18.02
N VAL A 488 5.69 7.13 -17.02
CA VAL A 488 4.98 5.88 -16.75
C VAL A 488 4.11 6.03 -15.51
N LEU A 489 2.90 5.49 -15.56
CA LEU A 489 1.99 5.36 -14.44
C LEU A 489 1.74 3.87 -14.21
N GLY A 490 2.12 3.38 -13.06
CA GLY A 490 1.98 1.99 -12.67
C GLY A 490 1.34 1.83 -11.30
N THR A 491 1.46 0.64 -10.75
CA THR A 491 0.97 0.32 -9.40
C THR A 491 1.61 1.17 -8.31
N LYS A 492 2.85 1.62 -8.51
CA LYS A 492 3.56 2.54 -7.61
C LYS A 492 2.92 3.94 -7.57
N GLU A 493 2.35 4.39 -8.69
CA GLU A 493 1.67 5.67 -8.81
C GLU A 493 0.19 5.60 -8.45
N GLY A 494 -0.35 4.42 -8.16
CA GLY A 494 -1.74 4.20 -7.74
C GLY A 494 -2.64 3.52 -8.76
N MET A 495 -2.09 3.01 -9.87
CA MET A 495 -2.83 2.15 -10.78
C MET A 495 -3.20 0.83 -10.12
N MET A 496 -4.32 0.26 -10.50
CA MET A 496 -4.75 -1.06 -10.01
C MET A 496 -3.84 -2.18 -10.51
N SER A 497 -3.31 -2.04 -11.71
CA SER A 497 -2.42 -3.02 -12.33
C SER A 497 -1.50 -2.37 -13.36
N ASP A 498 -0.33 -2.97 -13.58
CA ASP A 498 0.58 -2.61 -14.67
C ASP A 498 0.19 -3.24 -16.03
N PHE A 499 -0.82 -4.13 -16.05
CA PHE A 499 -1.41 -4.69 -17.26
C PHE A 499 -2.56 -3.81 -17.73
N THR A 500 -2.26 -2.82 -18.58
CA THR A 500 -3.24 -1.89 -19.12
C THR A 500 -3.67 -2.33 -20.52
N LEU A 501 -4.98 -2.35 -20.77
CA LEU A 501 -5.57 -2.92 -21.97
C LEU A 501 -6.01 -1.86 -22.98
N ALA A 502 -6.85 -0.92 -22.56
CA ALA A 502 -7.39 0.13 -23.41
C ALA A 502 -7.70 1.38 -22.58
N SER A 503 -7.75 2.54 -23.23
CA SER A 503 -8.06 3.80 -22.56
C SER A 503 -8.85 4.75 -23.46
N VAL A 504 -9.59 5.68 -22.83
CA VAL A 504 -10.37 6.70 -23.50
C VAL A 504 -10.41 7.98 -22.67
N GLN A 505 -10.36 9.13 -23.31
CA GLN A 505 -10.51 10.43 -22.66
C GLN A 505 -11.98 10.82 -22.59
N ASP A 506 -12.49 11.16 -21.40
CA ASP A 506 -13.83 11.71 -21.22
C ASP A 506 -13.93 13.20 -21.62
N ARG A 507 -15.16 13.76 -21.55
CA ARG A 507 -15.38 15.18 -21.88
C ARG A 507 -14.69 16.14 -20.90
N SER A 508 -14.50 15.74 -19.67
CA SER A 508 -13.84 16.53 -18.62
C SER A 508 -12.31 16.50 -18.70
N GLY A 509 -11.74 15.69 -19.63
CA GLY A 509 -10.31 15.55 -19.83
C GLY A 509 -9.67 14.44 -18.99
N ASN A 510 -10.41 13.72 -18.15
CA ASN A 510 -9.89 12.55 -17.46
C ASN A 510 -9.70 11.40 -18.43
N ILE A 511 -8.76 10.51 -18.14
CA ILE A 511 -8.51 9.31 -18.92
C ILE A 511 -8.97 8.09 -18.14
N TRP A 512 -9.86 7.32 -18.73
CA TRP A 512 -10.34 6.06 -18.18
C TRP A 512 -9.54 4.92 -18.78
N ILE A 513 -8.97 4.07 -17.93
CA ILE A 513 -7.98 3.05 -18.30
C ILE A 513 -8.46 1.70 -17.80
N ALA A 514 -8.76 0.80 -18.71
CA ALA A 514 -9.08 -0.59 -18.40
C ALA A 514 -7.80 -1.38 -18.09
N THR A 515 -7.83 -2.15 -17.01
CA THR A 515 -6.75 -3.05 -16.61
C THR A 515 -7.29 -4.45 -16.37
N ASP A 516 -6.43 -5.42 -16.12
CA ASP A 516 -6.86 -6.78 -15.77
C ASP A 516 -7.48 -6.90 -14.36
N ASP A 517 -7.25 -5.90 -13.48
CA ASP A 517 -7.79 -5.85 -12.10
C ASP A 517 -8.94 -4.84 -11.91
N GLY A 518 -9.38 -4.15 -12.97
CA GLY A 518 -10.46 -3.18 -12.91
C GLY A 518 -10.24 -1.95 -13.77
N LEU A 519 -10.94 -0.86 -13.45
CA LEU A 519 -10.93 0.39 -14.21
C LEU A 519 -10.20 1.47 -13.40
N ASN A 520 -9.43 2.33 -14.05
CA ASN A 520 -8.79 3.49 -13.42
C ASN A 520 -9.24 4.78 -14.10
N LYS A 521 -9.40 5.83 -13.32
CA LYS A 521 -9.62 7.21 -13.77
C LYS A 521 -8.38 8.03 -13.45
N TYR A 522 -7.69 8.48 -14.45
CA TYR A 522 -6.52 9.34 -14.32
C TYR A 522 -6.86 10.77 -14.68
N ASN A 523 -6.54 11.72 -13.82
CA ASN A 523 -6.67 13.14 -14.08
C ASN A 523 -5.30 13.73 -14.46
N PRO A 524 -5.07 14.09 -15.74
CA PRO A 524 -3.78 14.65 -16.16
C PRO A 524 -3.44 16.01 -15.52
N GLY A 525 -4.46 16.78 -15.10
CA GLY A 525 -4.28 18.12 -14.54
C GLY A 525 -3.65 18.14 -13.15
N ASN A 526 -4.01 17.20 -12.28
CA ASN A 526 -3.48 17.10 -10.93
C ASN A 526 -2.69 15.81 -10.67
N GLY A 527 -2.67 14.88 -11.64
CA GLY A 527 -1.95 13.61 -11.54
C GLY A 527 -2.64 12.54 -10.67
N SER A 528 -3.87 12.78 -10.19
CA SER A 528 -4.57 11.82 -9.36
C SER A 528 -5.04 10.60 -10.15
N ILE A 529 -4.97 9.42 -9.51
CA ILE A 529 -5.45 8.15 -10.04
C ILE A 529 -6.48 7.59 -9.07
N GLU A 530 -7.70 7.39 -9.57
CA GLU A 530 -8.78 6.71 -8.85
C GLU A 530 -9.03 5.36 -9.51
N GLY A 531 -9.20 4.31 -8.73
CA GLY A 531 -9.46 3.00 -9.31
C GLY A 531 -10.79 2.43 -8.84
N PHE A 532 -11.33 1.57 -9.68
CA PHE A 532 -12.63 0.92 -9.54
C PHE A 532 -12.40 -0.59 -9.67
N SER A 533 -12.38 -1.30 -8.53
CA SER A 533 -12.28 -2.75 -8.52
C SER A 533 -13.55 -3.38 -9.12
N TYR A 534 -13.49 -4.66 -9.46
CA TYR A 534 -14.67 -5.38 -9.98
C TYR A 534 -15.83 -5.39 -8.97
N GLU A 535 -15.52 -5.38 -7.66
CA GLU A 535 -16.52 -5.24 -6.61
C GLU A 535 -17.19 -3.85 -6.67
N ARG A 536 -16.42 -2.79 -6.87
CA ARG A 536 -16.95 -1.43 -7.01
C ARG A 536 -17.69 -1.24 -8.33
N LEU A 537 -17.29 -1.90 -9.40
CA LEU A 537 -18.03 -1.92 -10.67
C LEU A 537 -19.35 -2.69 -10.56
N GLY A 538 -19.51 -3.54 -9.54
CA GLY A 538 -20.70 -4.38 -9.33
C GLY A 538 -20.76 -5.63 -10.22
N TYR A 539 -19.74 -5.88 -11.05
CA TYR A 539 -19.74 -6.96 -12.03
C TYR A 539 -18.41 -7.72 -12.02
N LYS A 540 -18.48 -9.05 -11.97
CA LYS A 540 -17.30 -9.95 -12.08
C LYS A 540 -16.99 -10.25 -13.55
N VAL A 541 -16.61 -9.25 -14.32
CA VAL A 541 -16.27 -9.36 -15.72
C VAL A 541 -14.84 -8.86 -15.95
N ARG A 542 -14.14 -9.39 -16.96
CA ARG A 542 -12.83 -8.90 -17.35
C ARG A 542 -12.94 -7.98 -18.56
N PHE A 543 -12.14 -6.94 -18.59
CA PHE A 543 -12.01 -6.11 -19.78
C PHE A 543 -11.36 -6.91 -20.92
N ASN A 544 -11.80 -6.65 -22.13
CA ASN A 544 -11.26 -7.24 -23.35
C ASN A 544 -10.32 -6.26 -24.06
N GLU A 545 -9.49 -6.83 -24.95
CA GLU A 545 -8.73 -6.07 -25.94
C GLU A 545 -9.71 -5.45 -26.93
N GLY A 546 -9.77 -4.18 -27.07
CA GLY A 546 -10.64 -3.46 -28.00
C GLY A 546 -10.73 -1.99 -27.61
N ALA A 547 -10.88 -1.12 -28.59
CA ALA A 547 -11.02 0.30 -28.33
C ALA A 547 -12.30 0.57 -27.51
N PRO A 548 -12.23 1.29 -26.39
CA PRO A 548 -13.38 1.82 -25.72
C PRO A 548 -13.98 2.97 -26.53
N LEU A 549 -15.21 3.32 -26.25
CA LEU A 549 -15.96 4.35 -26.95
C LEU A 549 -16.35 5.47 -25.99
N LEU A 550 -16.12 6.73 -26.39
CA LEU A 550 -16.78 7.90 -25.84
C LEU A 550 -17.88 8.29 -26.82
N ALA A 551 -19.13 8.11 -26.42
CA ALA A 551 -20.26 8.41 -27.27
C ALA A 551 -20.61 9.91 -27.29
N SER A 552 -21.45 10.28 -28.30
CA SER A 552 -21.90 11.66 -28.54
C SER A 552 -22.74 12.23 -27.39
N ASP A 553 -23.33 11.39 -26.54
CA ASP A 553 -24.06 11.78 -25.33
C ASP A 553 -23.14 12.03 -24.13
N GLY A 554 -21.88 11.58 -24.17
CA GLY A 554 -20.89 11.69 -23.12
C GLY A 554 -20.69 10.43 -22.30
N ASN A 555 -21.47 9.39 -22.52
CA ASN A 555 -21.26 8.08 -21.90
C ASN A 555 -19.99 7.41 -22.43
N VAL A 556 -19.34 6.68 -21.54
CA VAL A 556 -18.16 5.87 -21.85
C VAL A 556 -18.55 4.40 -21.87
N TYR A 557 -18.05 3.68 -22.88
CA TYR A 557 -18.33 2.27 -23.09
C TYR A 557 -17.05 1.47 -23.15
N PHE A 558 -17.00 0.34 -22.45
CA PHE A 558 -15.87 -0.60 -22.45
C PHE A 558 -16.30 -2.00 -22.87
N ASN A 559 -15.42 -2.65 -23.61
CA ASN A 559 -15.56 -4.05 -24.01
C ASN A 559 -15.22 -4.96 -22.84
N THR A 560 -16.14 -5.87 -22.46
CA THR A 560 -15.88 -6.86 -21.42
C THR A 560 -16.20 -8.28 -21.86
N SER A 561 -15.74 -9.24 -21.09
CA SER A 561 -16.04 -10.67 -21.30
C SER A 561 -17.50 -11.03 -21.02
N GLY A 562 -18.22 -10.20 -20.27
CA GLY A 562 -19.63 -10.42 -19.88
C GLY A 562 -20.63 -9.52 -20.57
N GLY A 563 -20.17 -8.49 -21.30
CA GLY A 563 -21.07 -7.53 -21.95
C GLY A 563 -20.41 -6.20 -22.27
N ILE A 564 -21.24 -5.19 -22.46
CA ILE A 564 -20.85 -3.79 -22.63
C ILE A 564 -20.96 -3.11 -21.27
N LEU A 565 -19.84 -2.73 -20.67
CA LEU A 565 -19.85 -1.88 -19.49
C LEU A 565 -19.95 -0.43 -19.93
N HIS A 566 -20.95 0.31 -19.43
CA HIS A 566 -21.11 1.72 -19.77
C HIS A 566 -21.51 2.55 -18.54
N PHE A 567 -21.18 3.84 -18.58
CA PHE A 567 -21.48 4.79 -17.51
C PHE A 567 -21.31 6.22 -18.00
N ASP A 568 -21.98 7.14 -17.30
CA ASP A 568 -21.74 8.59 -17.44
C ASP A 568 -20.64 9.02 -16.47
N PRO A 569 -19.47 9.48 -16.95
CA PRO A 569 -18.39 9.94 -16.09
C PRO A 569 -18.76 11.08 -15.13
N SER A 570 -19.79 11.86 -15.45
CA SER A 570 -20.25 12.98 -14.63
C SER A 570 -21.02 12.52 -13.37
N HIS A 571 -21.57 11.31 -13.39
CA HIS A 571 -22.30 10.69 -12.29
C HIS A 571 -21.45 9.76 -11.43
N ILE A 572 -20.16 9.65 -11.72
CA ILE A 572 -19.23 8.89 -10.89
C ILE A 572 -18.78 9.75 -9.70
N SER A 573 -19.27 9.40 -8.52
CA SER A 573 -18.99 10.14 -7.30
C SER A 573 -17.55 9.89 -6.79
N ASN A 574 -16.91 10.95 -6.29
CA ASN A 574 -15.68 10.81 -5.55
C ASN A 574 -16.02 10.53 -4.08
N SER A 575 -15.54 9.42 -3.52
CA SER A 575 -15.68 9.21 -2.07
C SER A 575 -15.00 10.33 -1.29
N ALA A 576 -15.79 11.06 -0.52
CA ALA A 576 -15.30 12.12 0.38
C ALA A 576 -14.79 11.57 1.72
N TYR A 577 -14.78 10.25 1.92
CA TYR A 577 -14.36 9.67 3.19
C TYR A 577 -12.87 9.90 3.48
N ILE A 578 -12.59 10.46 4.66
CA ILE A 578 -11.23 10.73 5.13
C ILE A 578 -10.88 9.67 6.19
N PRO A 579 -10.03 8.68 5.88
CA PRO A 579 -9.68 7.63 6.81
C PRO A 579 -8.80 8.15 7.95
N VAL A 580 -9.08 7.69 9.16
CA VAL A 580 -8.24 7.95 10.33
C VAL A 580 -7.06 6.98 10.33
N ILE A 581 -5.83 7.50 10.38
CA ILE A 581 -4.63 6.68 10.48
C ILE A 581 -4.39 6.32 11.96
N ASN A 582 -4.48 5.04 12.28
CA ASN A 582 -4.14 4.50 13.60
C ASN A 582 -2.69 4.01 13.59
N ILE A 583 -1.91 4.46 14.58
CA ILE A 583 -0.53 4.05 14.77
C ILE A 583 -0.48 3.04 15.91
N ARG A 584 0.10 1.88 15.64
CA ARG A 584 0.39 0.85 16.64
C ARG A 584 1.88 0.91 16.95
N SER A 585 2.23 1.39 18.15
CA SER A 585 3.60 1.28 18.66
C SER A 585 3.68 0.08 19.59
N HIS A 586 4.71 -0.73 19.45
CA HIS A 586 5.02 -1.83 20.38
C HIS A 586 5.35 -1.32 21.80
N ASN A 587 5.74 -0.04 21.93
CA ASN A 587 5.90 0.66 23.19
C ASN A 587 4.79 1.73 23.30
N GLN A 588 3.86 1.51 24.20
CA GLN A 588 2.64 2.29 24.42
C GLN A 588 2.83 3.76 24.86
N SER A 589 4.04 4.31 24.82
CA SER A 589 4.31 5.71 25.22
C SER A 589 4.56 6.60 24.00
N MET A 590 3.75 7.62 23.82
CA MET A 590 4.07 8.79 22.99
C MET A 590 4.83 9.82 23.84
N PRO A 591 5.99 10.34 23.45
CA PRO A 591 6.71 10.15 22.19
C PRO A 591 7.43 8.80 22.08
N LEU A 592 7.62 8.34 20.86
CA LEU A 592 8.33 7.10 20.57
C LEU A 592 9.82 7.27 20.91
N VAL A 593 10.31 6.55 21.92
CA VAL A 593 11.69 6.65 22.39
C VAL A 593 12.51 5.48 21.86
N CYS A 594 13.52 5.77 21.05
CA CYS A 594 14.42 4.79 20.46
C CYS A 594 15.88 5.13 20.73
N THR A 595 16.78 4.18 20.50
CA THR A 595 18.23 4.39 20.62
C THR A 595 18.87 4.42 19.24
N ALA A 596 19.73 5.38 18.95
CA ALA A 596 20.46 5.48 17.70
C ALA A 596 21.26 4.19 17.38
N GLY A 597 21.34 3.84 16.09
CA GLY A 597 21.96 2.59 15.62
C GLY A 597 21.04 1.38 15.64
N LYS A 598 19.77 1.54 16.03
CA LYS A 598 18.73 0.52 15.89
C LYS A 598 17.66 1.01 14.92
N ASP A 599 17.11 0.07 14.15
CA ASP A 599 15.99 0.37 13.27
C ASP A 599 14.72 0.65 14.10
N VAL A 600 13.95 1.62 13.65
CA VAL A 600 12.65 1.95 14.23
C VAL A 600 11.57 1.38 13.33
N SER A 601 10.75 0.48 13.87
CA SER A 601 9.60 -0.09 13.16
C SER A 601 8.32 0.51 13.73
N ILE A 602 7.49 1.02 12.86
CA ILE A 602 6.20 1.65 13.19
C ILE A 602 5.12 0.98 12.37
N ASP A 603 4.16 0.37 13.04
CA ASP A 603 2.97 -0.20 12.43
C ASP A 603 1.85 0.83 12.42
N PHE A 604 1.18 0.98 11.30
CA PHE A 604 0.07 1.91 11.13
C PHE A 604 -0.96 1.34 10.19
N GLN A 605 -2.18 1.85 10.28
CA GLN A 605 -3.28 1.47 9.40
C GLN A 605 -4.28 2.61 9.28
N ALA A 606 -4.59 3.01 8.07
CA ALA A 606 -5.73 3.87 7.79
C ALA A 606 -7.03 3.06 7.88
N MET A 607 -8.02 3.62 8.56
CA MET A 607 -9.31 2.96 8.80
C MET A 607 -10.28 3.33 7.69
N ASP A 608 -10.13 2.70 6.55
CA ASP A 608 -11.08 2.70 5.46
C ASP A 608 -11.35 1.24 5.05
N MET A 609 -12.58 0.82 5.25
CA MET A 609 -12.99 -0.56 4.99
C MET A 609 -13.62 -0.73 3.61
N THR A 610 -13.71 0.32 2.80
CA THR A 610 -14.23 0.23 1.44
C THR A 610 -13.35 -0.67 0.59
N ASP A 611 -12.08 -0.31 0.45
CA ASP A 611 -11.06 -1.15 -0.19
C ASP A 611 -9.69 -0.93 0.50
N PRO A 612 -9.41 -1.63 1.60
CA PRO A 612 -8.21 -1.40 2.40
C PRO A 612 -6.90 -1.81 1.71
N GLU A 613 -6.95 -2.63 0.67
CA GLU A 613 -5.77 -3.08 -0.08
C GLU A 613 -5.24 -1.99 -1.03
N ARG A 614 -6.07 -1.01 -1.38
CA ARG A 614 -5.75 0.06 -2.30
C ARG A 614 -5.22 1.32 -1.64
N ILE A 615 -5.22 1.38 -0.32
CA ILE A 615 -4.72 2.54 0.42
C ILE A 615 -3.22 2.65 0.20
N ILE A 616 -2.78 3.78 -0.34
CA ILE A 616 -1.37 4.14 -0.51
C ILE A 616 -0.95 5.03 0.64
N TYR A 617 0.20 4.72 1.23
CA TYR A 617 0.75 5.47 2.33
C TYR A 617 1.97 6.28 1.90
N TYR A 618 2.11 7.43 2.51
CA TYR A 618 3.24 8.33 2.34
C TYR A 618 3.79 8.73 3.70
N TYR A 619 5.10 8.90 3.78
CA TYR A 619 5.73 9.43 4.98
C TYR A 619 6.75 10.51 4.63
N ARG A 620 7.02 11.38 5.61
CA ARG A 620 8.17 12.27 5.61
C ARG A 620 8.68 12.47 7.03
N VAL A 621 9.96 12.83 7.17
CA VAL A 621 10.60 13.11 8.45
C VAL A 621 11.07 14.55 8.43
N ASP A 622 10.78 15.31 9.51
CA ASP A 622 11.23 16.68 9.73
C ASP A 622 10.94 17.63 8.56
N GLN A 623 9.73 17.56 7.99
CA GLN A 623 9.28 18.36 6.84
C GLN A 623 10.11 18.14 5.56
N GLY A 624 10.80 17.01 5.43
CA GLY A 624 11.47 16.58 4.20
C GLY A 624 10.49 16.27 3.06
N GLU A 625 10.97 15.64 2.01
CA GLU A 625 10.16 15.18 0.90
C GLU A 625 9.24 14.02 1.29
N TRP A 626 8.08 13.92 0.65
CA TRP A 626 7.16 12.80 0.82
C TRP A 626 7.66 11.58 0.07
N HIS A 627 7.78 10.48 0.78
CA HIS A 627 8.15 9.18 0.24
C HIS A 627 6.93 8.28 0.15
N ASN A 628 6.66 7.74 -1.03
CA ASN A 628 5.62 6.75 -1.26
C ASN A 628 6.11 5.36 -0.82
N ILE A 629 5.32 4.66 0.00
CA ILE A 629 5.62 3.30 0.48
C ILE A 629 4.57 2.28 0.03
N GLY A 630 3.71 2.66 -0.92
CA GLY A 630 2.65 1.80 -1.42
C GLY A 630 1.62 1.46 -0.35
N ASN A 631 1.13 0.22 -0.34
CA ASN A 631 0.18 -0.30 0.64
C ASN A 631 0.83 -0.90 1.90
N ALA A 632 2.14 -0.68 2.10
CA ALA A 632 2.86 -1.19 3.27
C ALA A 632 2.32 -0.56 4.55
N ARG A 633 1.94 -1.39 5.52
CA ARG A 633 1.39 -0.99 6.84
C ARG A 633 2.44 -0.97 7.95
N ASN A 634 3.70 -1.14 7.57
CA ASN A 634 4.86 -1.09 8.45
C ASN A 634 5.96 -0.23 7.82
N LEU A 635 6.44 0.77 8.56
CA LEU A 635 7.55 1.62 8.17
C LEU A 635 8.78 1.26 9.00
N LYS A 636 9.89 0.94 8.34
CA LYS A 636 11.20 0.75 8.96
C LYS A 636 12.11 1.92 8.63
N LEU A 637 12.45 2.68 9.65
CA LEU A 637 13.44 3.76 9.55
C LEU A 637 14.80 3.23 10.00
N HIS A 638 15.75 3.17 9.06
CA HIS A 638 17.09 2.67 9.33
C HIS A 638 17.96 3.73 10.03
N SER A 639 18.48 3.39 11.19
CA SER A 639 19.45 4.19 11.97
C SER A 639 19.18 5.70 11.97
N PRO A 640 18.01 6.17 12.44
CA PRO A 640 17.72 7.60 12.45
C PRO A 640 18.74 8.38 13.28
N LYS A 641 18.98 9.64 12.93
CA LYS A 641 19.92 10.53 13.61
C LYS A 641 19.50 10.78 15.06
N ILE A 642 20.48 11.07 15.92
CA ILE A 642 20.20 11.42 17.33
C ILE A 642 19.49 12.78 17.40
N GLY A 643 18.40 12.86 18.17
CA GLY A 643 17.65 14.08 18.35
C GLY A 643 16.15 13.85 18.48
N GLN A 644 15.41 14.95 18.45
CA GLN A 644 13.95 14.92 18.31
C GLN A 644 13.61 15.00 16.83
N HIS A 645 12.74 14.10 16.38
CA HIS A 645 12.26 14.03 15.01
C HIS A 645 10.74 13.97 14.99
N THR A 646 10.15 14.52 13.96
CA THR A 646 8.71 14.41 13.69
C THR A 646 8.51 13.60 12.42
N LEU A 647 7.91 12.41 12.58
CA LEU A 647 7.44 11.62 11.46
C LEU A 647 6.00 12.05 11.12
N GLU A 648 5.74 12.37 9.89
CA GLU A 648 4.41 12.60 9.36
C GLU A 648 4.02 11.46 8.45
N LEU A 649 2.80 10.95 8.64
CA LEU A 649 2.19 9.90 7.84
C LEU A 649 0.89 10.42 7.26
N ARG A 650 0.64 10.18 5.97
CA ARG A 650 -0.63 10.40 5.31
C ARG A 650 -1.00 9.20 4.45
N SER A 651 -2.26 9.08 4.07
CA SER A 651 -2.70 8.02 3.17
C SER A 651 -3.74 8.52 2.19
N THR A 652 -3.91 7.78 1.09
CA THR A 652 -5.14 7.88 0.28
C THR A 652 -6.30 7.24 1.03
N ASN A 653 -7.53 7.46 0.55
CA ASN A 653 -8.69 6.65 0.95
C ASN A 653 -8.73 5.30 0.22
N GLY A 654 -9.72 4.45 0.51
CA GLY A 654 -9.89 3.14 -0.12
C GLY A 654 -10.15 3.20 -1.63
N ASN A 655 -10.53 4.36 -2.17
CA ASN A 655 -10.69 4.58 -3.61
C ASN A 655 -9.40 5.06 -4.30
N GLY A 656 -8.30 5.21 -3.54
CA GLY A 656 -7.02 5.70 -4.06
C GLY A 656 -6.92 7.23 -4.17
N ILE A 657 -7.91 7.96 -3.66
CA ILE A 657 -7.95 9.43 -3.70
C ILE A 657 -7.09 10.00 -2.58
N ASP A 658 -6.24 10.98 -2.90
CA ASP A 658 -5.42 11.69 -1.91
C ASP A 658 -6.32 12.57 -1.01
N VAL A 659 -6.19 12.42 0.30
CA VAL A 659 -7.03 13.10 1.30
C VAL A 659 -6.17 13.73 2.39
N GLU A 660 -6.67 14.80 3.00
CA GLU A 660 -5.97 15.49 4.09
C GLU A 660 -6.16 14.76 5.43
N ASN A 661 -5.37 13.72 5.67
CA ASN A 661 -5.41 12.91 6.90
C ASN A 661 -4.05 12.76 7.59
N THR A 662 -3.19 13.77 7.49
CA THR A 662 -1.83 13.70 8.02
C THR A 662 -1.80 13.53 9.54
N VAL A 663 -1.09 12.52 10.02
CA VAL A 663 -0.85 12.25 11.45
C VAL A 663 0.63 12.43 11.77
N GLN A 664 0.92 13.11 12.89
CA GLN A 664 2.28 13.38 13.36
C GLN A 664 2.67 12.45 14.52
N VAL A 665 3.85 11.85 14.42
CA VAL A 665 4.47 11.03 15.47
C VAL A 665 5.77 11.68 15.90
N ARG A 666 5.84 12.09 17.17
CA ARG A 666 7.09 12.60 17.76
C ARG A 666 7.98 11.43 18.14
N MET A 667 9.21 11.45 17.69
CA MET A 667 10.25 10.46 17.98
C MET A 667 11.40 11.11 18.72
N LEU A 668 11.88 10.46 19.79
CA LEU A 668 13.09 10.86 20.49
C LEU A 668 14.16 9.77 20.31
N ILE A 669 15.17 10.08 19.53
CA ILE A 669 16.29 9.17 19.26
C ILE A 669 17.41 9.49 20.26
N LYS A 670 17.55 8.65 21.27
CA LYS A 670 18.60 8.78 22.30
C LYS A 670 19.95 8.30 21.78
N ALA A 671 21.01 8.96 22.25
CA ALA A 671 22.36 8.47 22.01
C ALA A 671 22.54 7.07 22.64
N PRO A 672 23.28 6.16 21.99
CA PRO A 672 23.63 4.88 22.59
C PRO A 672 24.45 5.10 23.83
N PHE A 673 24.42 4.15 24.78
CA PHE A 673 25.04 4.27 26.09
C PHE A 673 26.53 4.66 26.03
N TYR A 674 27.23 4.20 25.00
CA TYR A 674 28.65 4.49 24.80
C TYR A 674 28.97 5.94 24.34
N LEU A 675 27.96 6.70 23.90
CA LEU A 675 28.03 8.13 23.62
C LEU A 675 27.41 9.00 24.70
N SER A 676 27.04 8.42 25.83
CA SER A 676 26.52 9.17 26.97
C SER A 676 27.65 9.89 27.74
N TRP A 677 27.33 11.00 28.44
CA TRP A 677 28.31 11.78 29.18
C TRP A 677 29.09 10.94 30.21
N TRP A 678 28.43 10.01 30.88
CA TRP A 678 29.06 9.11 31.83
C TRP A 678 29.99 8.09 31.16
N ALA A 679 29.72 7.63 29.97
CA ALA A 679 30.61 6.78 29.18
C ALA A 679 31.90 7.53 28.80
N PHE A 680 31.78 8.81 28.41
CA PHE A 680 32.95 9.66 28.19
C PHE A 680 33.76 9.87 29.48
N ALA A 681 33.09 10.00 30.65
CA ALA A 681 33.79 10.06 31.93
C ALA A 681 34.56 8.77 32.23
N VAL A 682 33.96 7.61 31.90
CA VAL A 682 34.66 6.31 32.04
C VAL A 682 35.83 6.22 31.04
N TYR A 683 35.67 6.64 29.79
CA TYR A 683 36.75 6.65 28.83
C TYR A 683 37.90 7.57 29.27
N LEU A 684 37.57 8.78 29.76
CA LEU A 684 38.53 9.73 30.26
C LEU A 684 39.28 9.18 31.49
N THR A 685 38.55 8.60 32.45
CA THR A 685 39.17 7.97 33.64
C THR A 685 40.07 6.79 33.26
N THR A 686 39.64 5.97 32.31
CA THR A 686 40.45 4.84 31.80
C THR A 686 41.72 5.35 31.09
N LEU A 687 41.60 6.42 30.31
CA LEU A 687 42.74 7.04 29.64
C LEU A 687 43.71 7.68 30.61
N LEU A 688 43.19 8.38 31.65
CA LEU A 688 44.00 8.96 32.72
C LEU A 688 44.71 7.89 33.57
N THR A 689 44.00 6.80 33.89
CA THR A 689 44.63 5.69 34.66
C THR A 689 45.67 4.96 33.82
N ALA A 690 45.40 4.72 32.53
CA ALA A 690 46.41 4.14 31.62
C ALA A 690 47.64 5.06 31.48
N GLY A 691 47.40 6.36 31.31
CA GLY A 691 48.46 7.38 31.28
C GLY A 691 49.26 7.40 32.57
N GLY A 692 48.58 7.39 33.74
CA GLY A 692 49.20 7.30 35.06
C GLY A 692 50.06 6.05 35.24
N ILE A 693 49.57 4.90 34.79
CA ILE A 693 50.37 3.64 34.83
C ILE A 693 51.60 3.73 33.93
N LEU A 694 51.48 4.33 32.74
CA LEU A 694 52.63 4.53 31.86
C LEU A 694 53.68 5.48 32.44
N ILE A 695 53.23 6.60 33.04
CA ILE A 695 54.09 7.54 33.73
C ILE A 695 54.72 6.89 34.95
N TYR A 696 53.99 6.11 35.74
CA TYR A 696 54.51 5.37 36.88
C TYR A 696 55.57 4.34 36.47
N LYS A 697 55.32 3.57 35.42
CA LYS A 697 56.28 2.63 34.85
C LYS A 697 57.53 3.34 34.35
N LYS A 698 57.40 4.50 33.68
CA LYS A 698 58.55 5.29 33.24
C LYS A 698 59.36 5.86 34.43
N TYR A 699 58.67 6.37 35.47
CA TYR A 699 59.29 6.88 36.71
C TYR A 699 60.01 5.76 37.40
N LYS A 700 59.43 4.57 37.51
CA LYS A 700 60.10 3.41 38.17
C LYS A 700 61.31 2.97 37.35
N ARG A 701 61.34 3.01 36.07
CA ARG A 701 62.47 2.70 35.21
C ARG A 701 63.67 3.69 35.40
N ILE A 702 63.36 4.96 35.55
CA ILE A 702 64.34 6.01 35.82
C ILE A 702 64.99 5.81 37.18
N GLN A 703 64.30 5.32 38.17
CA GLN A 703 64.81 5.03 39.49
C GLN A 703 65.79 3.78 39.55
N GLU A 704 65.50 2.80 38.61
CA GLU A 704 66.30 1.59 38.54
C GLU A 704 67.64 1.80 37.75
N GLU A 705 67.73 2.86 36.95
CA GLU A 705 68.96 3.15 36.14
C GLU A 705 70.09 3.96 36.89
N GLU A 706 69.90 4.42 38.12
CA GLU A 706 70.88 5.18 38.90
C GLU A 706 71.39 4.47 40.24
N PRO A 707 72.00 3.31 40.15
CA PRO A 707 72.37 2.62 41.41
C PRO A 707 73.54 3.27 42.16
N TYR A 708 74.43 4.13 41.58
CA TYR A 708 75.61 4.69 42.18
C TYR A 708 75.49 6.15 42.63
N TYR A 709 74.62 6.96 42.18
CA TYR A 709 74.52 8.39 42.39
C TYR A 709 73.29 8.88 43.13
N GLY A 710 72.23 8.07 43.27
CA GLY A 710 70.88 8.52 43.72
C GLY A 710 70.90 9.13 45.17
N ARG A 711 71.90 8.81 45.99
CA ARG A 711 71.95 9.29 47.34
C ARG A 711 73.05 10.27 47.61
N LEU A 712 73.96 10.62 46.65
CA LEU A 712 75.12 11.46 46.80
C LEU A 712 74.81 12.92 46.45
N LYS A 713 75.30 13.85 47.17
CA LYS A 713 75.13 15.30 46.96
C LYS A 713 76.42 16.01 46.66
N GLY A 714 76.39 17.10 45.85
CA GLY A 714 77.50 17.98 45.59
C GLY A 714 78.67 17.37 44.84
N SER A 715 79.93 17.68 45.26
CA SER A 715 81.14 17.26 44.61
C SER A 715 81.39 15.77 44.61
N ASP A 716 80.75 15.01 45.53
CA ASP A 716 80.90 13.57 45.61
C ASP A 716 80.10 12.87 44.51
N ARG A 717 78.96 13.40 44.17
CA ARG A 717 78.13 12.90 42.98
C ARG A 717 78.89 13.11 41.68
N VAL A 718 79.48 14.30 41.49
CA VAL A 718 80.31 14.59 40.28
C VAL A 718 81.48 13.67 40.20
N PHE A 719 82.22 13.45 41.28
CA PHE A 719 83.36 12.56 41.31
C PHE A 719 83.03 11.11 41.02
N VAL A 720 81.98 10.58 41.58
CA VAL A 720 81.50 9.21 41.33
C VAL A 720 80.99 9.09 39.92
N LYS A 721 80.27 10.12 39.39
CA LYS A 721 79.89 10.15 38.03
C LYS A 721 81.02 10.09 37.03
N CYS A 722 82.03 10.93 37.16
CA CYS A 722 83.23 10.91 36.36
C CYS A 722 84.03 9.58 36.47
N LEU A 723 84.06 8.99 37.67
CA LEU A 723 84.68 7.66 37.84
C LEU A 723 83.95 6.59 37.08
N VAL A 724 82.66 6.54 37.19
CA VAL A 724 81.84 5.50 36.49
C VAL A 724 81.83 5.73 34.96
N GLU A 725 81.70 6.97 34.51
CA GLU A 725 81.75 7.32 33.08
C GLU A 725 83.09 6.89 32.48
N TYR A 726 84.24 7.30 33.13
CA TYR A 726 85.54 6.92 32.62
C TYR A 726 85.77 5.40 32.59
N VAL A 727 85.43 4.69 33.67
CA VAL A 727 85.54 3.23 33.69
C VAL A 727 84.60 2.58 32.62
N SER A 728 83.39 3.13 32.39
CA SER A 728 82.42 2.61 31.40
C SER A 728 82.93 2.82 29.96
N GLU A 729 83.50 3.98 29.64
CA GLU A 729 84.05 4.30 28.31
C GLU A 729 85.28 3.44 27.95
N HIS A 730 86.12 3.07 28.98
CA HIS A 730 87.39 2.29 28.81
C HIS A 730 87.18 0.83 29.23
N ILE A 731 86.01 0.34 29.40
CA ILE A 731 85.64 -0.95 29.98
C ILE A 731 86.26 -2.13 29.27
N GLU A 732 86.41 -2.04 27.96
CA GLU A 732 86.98 -3.10 27.10
C GLU A 732 88.49 -3.17 27.18
N GLU A 733 89.16 -2.16 27.69
CA GLU A 733 90.60 -2.21 27.88
C GLU A 733 90.96 -3.21 28.97
N THR A 734 91.57 -4.29 28.57
CA THR A 734 91.95 -5.37 29.50
C THR A 734 93.00 -5.00 30.46
N ASP A 735 93.76 -3.98 30.19
CA ASP A 735 94.83 -3.43 31.03
C ASP A 735 94.38 -2.20 31.91
N LEU A 736 93.02 -1.92 31.85
CA LEU A 736 92.44 -0.89 32.72
C LEU A 736 92.62 -1.26 34.22
N ASP A 737 93.49 -0.52 34.87
CA ASP A 737 93.82 -0.70 36.30
C ASP A 737 93.53 0.58 37.16
N VAL A 738 93.66 0.47 38.48
CA VAL A 738 93.39 1.58 39.42
C VAL A 738 94.34 2.76 39.14
N SER A 739 95.51 2.51 38.63
CA SER A 739 96.50 3.58 38.33
C SER A 739 96.10 4.41 37.14
N LYS A 740 95.57 3.78 36.08
CA LYS A 740 95.01 4.48 34.87
C LYS A 740 93.82 5.35 35.28
N VAL A 741 92.89 4.79 36.07
CA VAL A 741 91.74 5.52 36.54
C VAL A 741 92.10 6.69 37.40
N ALA A 742 93.08 6.54 38.36
CA ALA A 742 93.60 7.59 39.19
C ALA A 742 94.23 8.73 38.37
N LYS A 743 94.98 8.39 37.32
CA LYS A 743 95.58 9.34 36.39
C LYS A 743 94.57 10.14 35.66
N ALA A 744 93.56 9.48 35.11
CA ALA A 744 92.49 10.11 34.38
C ALA A 744 91.63 11.07 35.23
N LEU A 745 91.36 10.71 36.44
CA LEU A 745 90.70 11.55 37.40
C LEU A 745 91.53 12.61 38.09
N ASN A 746 92.80 12.68 37.67
CA ASN A 746 93.81 13.62 38.18
C ASN A 746 93.98 13.57 39.71
N VAL A 747 93.95 12.35 40.27
CA VAL A 747 94.19 12.10 41.71
C VAL A 747 95.26 11.02 41.90
N SER A 748 95.91 11.06 43.06
CA SER A 748 96.87 9.98 43.42
C SER A 748 96.08 8.67 43.68
N ARG A 749 96.71 7.53 43.43
CA ARG A 749 96.11 6.22 43.72
C ARG A 749 95.66 6.07 45.17
N SER A 750 96.39 6.60 46.19
CA SER A 750 95.91 6.58 47.57
C SER A 750 94.66 7.42 47.79
N ARG A 751 94.63 8.62 47.20
CA ARG A 751 93.46 9.53 47.27
C ARG A 751 92.29 8.99 46.59
N LEU A 752 92.42 8.29 45.44
CA LEU A 752 91.35 7.59 44.79
C LEU A 752 90.75 6.49 45.67
N PHE A 753 91.66 5.71 46.31
CA PHE A 753 91.22 4.64 47.22
C PHE A 753 90.46 5.20 48.47
N GLU A 754 90.99 6.23 49.15
CA GLU A 754 90.35 6.88 50.29
C GLU A 754 89.00 7.45 49.93
N LYS A 755 88.92 8.12 48.76
CA LYS A 755 87.73 8.81 48.33
C LYS A 755 86.56 7.81 47.90
N THR A 756 86.89 6.75 47.13
CA THR A 756 85.97 5.70 46.83
C THR A 756 85.50 4.89 48.03
N LYS A 757 86.43 4.67 49.03
CA LYS A 757 86.13 3.95 50.25
C LYS A 757 85.26 4.80 51.21
N SER A 758 85.45 6.12 51.30
CA SER A 758 84.64 7.03 52.12
C SER A 758 83.28 7.27 51.52
N ILE A 759 83.13 7.42 50.18
CA ILE A 759 81.87 7.76 49.49
C ILE A 759 81.01 6.51 49.17
N LEU A 760 81.62 5.43 48.68
CA LEU A 760 80.97 4.22 48.20
C LEU A 760 81.18 2.99 49.06
N GLY A 761 82.04 3.09 50.12
CA GLY A 761 82.28 1.99 51.01
C GLY A 761 83.21 0.88 50.45
N THR A 762 83.72 1.07 49.25
CA THR A 762 84.35 0.00 48.44
C THR A 762 85.66 0.50 47.77
N SER A 763 86.53 -0.40 47.37
CA SER A 763 87.77 -0.04 46.70
C SER A 763 87.63 0.29 45.24
N PRO A 764 88.48 1.13 44.63
CA PRO A 764 88.40 1.42 43.14
C PRO A 764 88.41 0.16 42.27
N ALA A 765 89.24 -0.82 42.61
CA ALA A 765 89.31 -2.08 41.93
C ALA A 765 88.00 -2.89 41.95
N ALA A 766 87.25 -2.78 43.10
CA ALA A 766 85.95 -3.42 43.24
C ALA A 766 84.90 -2.71 42.39
N ILE A 767 85.01 -1.38 42.31
CA ILE A 767 84.08 -0.59 41.43
C ILE A 767 84.34 -0.95 39.97
N ILE A 768 85.53 -0.96 39.49
CA ILE A 768 85.90 -1.39 38.12
C ILE A 768 85.33 -2.78 37.84
N ARG A 769 85.55 -3.70 38.80
CA ARG A 769 85.02 -5.07 38.65
C ARG A 769 83.49 -5.15 38.62
N GLU A 770 82.80 -4.36 39.46
CA GLU A 770 81.33 -4.31 39.43
C GLU A 770 80.82 -3.73 38.13
N ILE A 771 81.38 -2.70 37.53
CA ILE A 771 80.99 -2.11 36.23
C ILE A 771 81.25 -3.15 35.12
N ARG A 772 82.39 -3.90 35.19
CA ARG A 772 82.67 -5.01 34.26
C ARG A 772 81.68 -6.12 34.39
N PHE A 773 81.16 -6.47 35.55
CA PHE A 773 80.11 -7.45 35.72
C PHE A 773 78.81 -6.95 35.25
N LYS A 774 78.48 -5.70 35.43
CA LYS A 774 77.25 -5.09 34.90
C LYS A 774 77.22 -5.14 33.36
N ARG A 775 78.31 -4.75 32.71
CA ARG A 775 78.53 -4.85 31.30
C ARG A 775 78.41 -6.30 30.80
N ALA A 776 78.99 -7.24 31.49
CA ALA A 776 78.92 -8.66 31.17
C ALA A 776 77.47 -9.18 31.23
N THR A 777 76.72 -8.82 32.27
CA THR A 777 75.33 -9.22 32.43
C THR A 777 74.46 -8.64 31.32
N ASP A 778 74.68 -7.37 30.93
CA ASP A 778 73.96 -6.73 29.85
C ASP A 778 74.27 -7.40 28.49
N LEU A 779 75.51 -7.75 28.19
CA LEU A 779 75.92 -8.49 26.99
C LEU A 779 75.43 -9.94 26.99
N ILE A 780 75.32 -10.61 28.14
CA ILE A 780 74.67 -11.92 28.23
C ILE A 780 73.14 -11.85 27.93
N ARG A 781 72.46 -10.79 28.40
CA ARG A 781 71.06 -10.56 28.14
C ARG A 781 70.73 -10.27 26.67
N SER A 782 71.66 -9.57 25.98
CA SER A 782 71.42 -9.31 24.54
C SER A 782 71.40 -10.59 23.72
N GLY A 783 72.10 -11.63 24.18
CA GLY A 783 72.12 -12.90 23.50
C GLY A 783 73.02 -12.95 22.25
N GLU A 784 73.55 -11.80 21.80
CA GLU A 784 74.25 -11.62 20.51
C GLU A 784 75.68 -12.10 20.48
N HIS A 785 76.36 -12.31 21.67
CA HIS A 785 77.77 -12.58 21.78
C HIS A 785 78.03 -13.95 22.42
N SER A 786 79.11 -14.56 22.05
CA SER A 786 79.64 -15.75 22.74
C SER A 786 80.17 -15.42 24.18
N LEU A 787 80.16 -16.38 25.06
CA LEU A 787 80.67 -16.13 26.45
C LEU A 787 82.12 -15.72 26.47
N SER A 788 82.91 -16.11 25.49
CA SER A 788 84.25 -15.66 25.36
C SER A 788 84.31 -14.19 24.89
N GLU A 789 83.52 -13.80 23.92
CA GLU A 789 83.42 -12.39 23.50
C GLU A 789 82.92 -11.51 24.65
N VAL A 790 81.88 -11.95 25.42
CA VAL A 790 81.38 -11.25 26.59
C VAL A 790 82.51 -10.99 27.60
N ALA A 791 83.39 -11.99 27.84
CA ALA A 791 84.48 -11.80 28.72
C ALA A 791 85.46 -10.66 28.27
N TYR A 792 85.85 -10.68 26.96
CA TYR A 792 86.75 -9.65 26.43
C TYR A 792 86.07 -8.27 26.35
N MET A 793 84.81 -8.21 25.87
CA MET A 793 84.02 -6.96 25.74
C MET A 793 83.71 -6.36 27.12
N SER A 794 83.79 -7.15 28.16
CA SER A 794 83.69 -6.69 29.56
C SER A 794 85.06 -6.42 30.23
N GLY A 795 86.16 -6.46 29.51
CA GLY A 795 87.48 -6.12 29.95
C GLY A 795 88.22 -7.19 30.78
N PHE A 796 87.83 -8.44 30.66
CA PHE A 796 88.55 -9.56 31.28
C PHE A 796 89.55 -10.15 30.34
N ASN A 797 90.80 -10.35 30.78
CA ASN A 797 91.91 -10.86 29.98
C ASN A 797 91.80 -12.38 29.70
N ASP A 798 91.08 -13.10 30.53
CA ASP A 798 91.01 -14.54 30.53
C ASP A 798 89.61 -15.00 30.78
N THR A 799 89.06 -15.82 29.92
CA THR A 799 87.69 -16.39 29.94
C THR A 799 87.47 -17.33 31.14
N HIS A 800 88.58 -18.01 31.62
CA HIS A 800 88.51 -18.89 32.77
C HIS A 800 88.41 -18.07 34.04
N TYR A 801 89.27 -17.05 34.16
CA TYR A 801 89.22 -16.09 35.28
C TYR A 801 87.85 -15.37 35.29
N PHE A 802 87.35 -14.92 34.16
CA PHE A 802 85.98 -14.33 34.05
C PHE A 802 84.94 -15.27 34.60
N SER A 803 84.84 -16.52 34.12
CA SER A 803 83.90 -17.49 34.59
C SER A 803 83.95 -17.75 36.09
N THR A 804 85.18 -17.86 36.62
CA THR A 804 85.38 -18.05 38.07
C THR A 804 84.95 -16.82 38.89
N ALA A 805 85.34 -15.64 38.45
CA ALA A 805 84.97 -14.36 39.12
C ALA A 805 83.48 -14.07 38.99
N PHE A 806 82.86 -14.40 37.86
CA PHE A 806 81.42 -14.26 37.64
C PHE A 806 80.63 -15.21 38.55
N ARG A 807 81.07 -16.47 38.69
CA ARG A 807 80.45 -17.45 39.57
C ARG A 807 80.59 -17.02 41.03
N GLN A 808 81.73 -16.46 41.43
CA GLN A 808 81.92 -15.94 42.76
C GLN A 808 81.01 -14.77 43.06
N ARG A 809 80.67 -13.95 42.06
CA ARG A 809 79.82 -12.76 42.25
C ARG A 809 78.31 -13.09 42.17
N PHE A 810 77.91 -13.98 41.29
CA PHE A 810 76.53 -14.26 41.02
C PHE A 810 76.01 -15.66 41.42
N GLY A 811 76.92 -16.46 42.07
CA GLY A 811 76.62 -17.81 42.54
C GLY A 811 76.48 -18.86 41.43
N MET A 812 76.69 -18.49 40.17
CA MET A 812 76.57 -19.35 39.01
C MET A 812 77.49 -18.93 37.87
N THR A 813 77.82 -19.83 36.99
CA THR A 813 78.64 -19.55 35.78
C THR A 813 77.96 -18.67 34.79
N PRO A 814 78.65 -17.90 33.92
CA PRO A 814 78.01 -17.12 32.83
C PRO A 814 77.10 -17.95 31.93
N GLY A 815 77.42 -19.22 31.68
CA GLY A 815 76.66 -20.14 30.92
C GLY A 815 75.33 -20.55 31.59
N GLU A 816 75.39 -20.77 32.92
CA GLU A 816 74.18 -21.05 33.70
C GLU A 816 73.30 -19.79 33.82
N TYR A 817 73.90 -18.62 33.94
CA TYR A 817 73.20 -17.35 33.99
C TYR A 817 72.49 -17.07 32.67
N ARG A 818 73.06 -17.32 31.50
CA ARG A 818 72.46 -17.21 30.20
C ARG A 818 71.26 -18.14 30.00
N LYS A 819 71.28 -19.36 30.51
CA LYS A 819 70.26 -20.35 30.46
C LYS A 819 69.02 -19.98 31.36
N ARG A 820 69.20 -19.09 32.32
CA ARG A 820 68.21 -18.67 33.27
C ARG A 820 67.49 -17.39 32.87
N LEU A 821 68.01 -16.65 31.89
CA LEU A 821 67.36 -15.50 31.26
C LEU A 821 66.34 -15.95 30.21
#